data_388849134264f893a0a081e58544b647
#
_entry.id   388849134264f893a0a081e58544b647
#
_cell.length_a   1.000
_cell.length_b   1.000
_cell.length_c   1.000
_cell.angle_alpha   90.00
_cell.angle_beta   90.00
_cell.angle_gamma   90.00
#
_symmetry.space_group_name_H-M   'P 1'
#
loop_
_entity.id
_entity.type
_entity.pdbx_description
1 polymer ?
#
loop_
_entity_poly.entity_id
_entity_poly.type
_entity_poly.pdbx_seq_one_letter_code
_entity_poly.pdbx_strand_id
1 'polypeptide(L)'
;MTATTPSDNPLLDLSGLPRFDAIAPSDVQPAISQLLDDCRALIVRLTSPGAATTWNDFAAALTDGLEPLSRAWGIVGHLHAVNDVPEWRAAYNRMLPEVSRFYAEFGQNLKLFAAYQAIAESAEYARLSPVQQRIIDNEIRDFRLAGAQLQDDQKPRFQAISEELSQLSAKFSENLLDATNAFAEWVSDEAELAGLPEDTRQAAREAAEKDAQSGWKFTLHMPSYLPVMQYADSRRLRAQMYRAYTTRAAEFGPAELDNTPLISQILRLRREEAQMLGYANFAEVSLVPKMAVSVPQVLDFLREMAVKARPFAERDIAELRAFARRELQLESMEAWDIGYVSEKLLQKRYAFSEQEVKQYFTEEKVLSGLFKVIETLFGVCLKPDSAALWHQDVRFFRIETPAGELLGQFYLDLYARETKRGGAWMDEAITRRRRPPGSVASDNIQKPVAYLNCNFSRPIGSKNGQARPALFTHDDVITLFHETGHGLHHLLTRVDELAVAGIHGVEWDAVELPSQFMENYCWEWSVVQGMSSHVDTGQPLPRALFDKMLAAKNFQSGMQTLRQIEFSLFDLLLHSDYDPADERSVLDLLGDVRREVAVLVPPAWHRFPNSFAHIFAGGYGAGYYSYKWAEVLSADCYGAFEEAGDPFDQDTGQRFLNTILSVGGSRPAIENFRAFRGREPQVDALLRHSGMVGV
;
A
#
# COMPACT_ATOMS: atom_id res chain seq x y z
N MET A 1 44.41 -13.20 7.26
CA MET A 1 42.97 -13.10 6.99
C MET A 1 42.34 -14.24 7.76
N THR A 2 41.85 -13.96 8.95
CA THR A 2 41.09 -14.89 9.78
C THR A 2 39.69 -14.96 9.22
N ALA A 3 39.27 -16.13 8.76
CA ALA A 3 37.88 -16.40 8.40
C ALA A 3 37.05 -16.16 9.68
N THR A 4 36.27 -15.10 9.69
CA THR A 4 35.22 -14.89 10.69
C THR A 4 34.20 -16.00 10.48
N THR A 5 33.96 -16.80 11.50
CA THR A 5 32.84 -17.73 11.57
C THR A 5 31.55 -16.97 11.24
N PRO A 6 30.63 -17.54 10.41
CA PRO A 6 29.33 -16.92 10.18
C PRO A 6 28.68 -16.67 11.54
N SER A 7 28.15 -15.48 11.76
CA SER A 7 27.36 -15.15 12.93
C SER A 7 26.21 -16.14 13.06
N ASP A 8 26.00 -16.73 14.24
CA ASP A 8 24.87 -17.64 14.50
C ASP A 8 23.51 -16.93 14.40
N ASN A 9 23.49 -15.60 14.32
CA ASN A 9 22.24 -14.81 14.21
C ASN A 9 21.73 -14.77 12.76
N PRO A 10 20.53 -15.32 12.48
CA PRO A 10 20.00 -15.44 11.14
C PRO A 10 19.67 -14.09 10.46
N LEU A 11 19.48 -12.99 11.22
CA LEU A 11 19.30 -11.64 10.67
C LEU A 11 20.59 -11.06 10.08
N LEU A 12 21.75 -11.60 10.41
CA LEU A 12 23.05 -11.21 9.87
C LEU A 12 23.47 -12.04 8.64
N ASP A 13 22.74 -13.12 8.35
CA ASP A 13 22.97 -13.92 7.15
C ASP A 13 22.17 -13.37 5.97
N LEU A 14 22.78 -12.45 5.23
CA LEU A 14 22.18 -11.77 4.08
C LEU A 14 22.65 -12.39 2.74
N SER A 15 23.23 -13.59 2.76
CA SER A 15 23.74 -14.26 1.57
C SER A 15 22.66 -14.73 0.59
N GLY A 16 21.42 -14.92 1.10
CA GLY A 16 20.27 -15.43 0.34
C GLY A 16 18.94 -14.82 0.77
N LEU A 17 17.88 -15.62 0.64
CA LEU A 17 16.54 -15.29 1.12
C LEU A 17 16.50 -15.25 2.65
N PRO A 18 15.60 -14.44 3.26
CA PRO A 18 15.41 -14.42 4.70
C PRO A 18 15.05 -15.82 5.25
N ARG A 19 15.69 -16.22 6.34
CA ARG A 19 15.44 -17.51 6.99
C ARG A 19 14.35 -17.36 8.05
N PHE A 20 13.11 -17.13 7.64
CA PHE A 20 11.98 -16.88 8.55
C PHE A 20 11.73 -18.02 9.56
N ASP A 21 12.10 -19.25 9.22
CA ASP A 21 12.02 -20.43 10.08
C ASP A 21 13.05 -20.42 11.24
N ALA A 22 14.11 -19.63 11.12
CA ALA A 22 15.20 -19.54 12.10
C ALA A 22 15.20 -18.22 12.88
N ILE A 23 14.56 -17.15 12.35
CA ILE A 23 14.57 -15.83 12.96
C ILE A 23 13.61 -15.78 14.15
N ALA A 24 14.10 -15.35 15.32
CA ALA A 24 13.34 -15.17 16.54
C ALA A 24 13.38 -13.70 17.04
N PRO A 25 12.40 -13.24 17.85
CA PRO A 25 12.42 -11.90 18.44
C PRO A 25 13.69 -11.57 19.23
N SER A 26 14.34 -12.59 19.84
CA SER A 26 15.60 -12.44 20.58
C SER A 26 16.80 -12.09 19.70
N ASP A 27 16.71 -12.34 18.38
CA ASP A 27 17.78 -12.06 17.42
C ASP A 27 17.85 -10.59 17.04
N VAL A 28 16.73 -9.87 17.18
CA VAL A 28 16.55 -8.50 16.68
C VAL A 28 17.56 -7.53 17.30
N GLN A 29 17.58 -7.41 18.63
CA GLN A 29 18.43 -6.43 19.30
C GLN A 29 19.93 -6.68 19.02
N PRO A 30 20.49 -7.89 19.15
CA PRO A 30 21.91 -8.12 18.88
C PRO A 30 22.28 -7.81 17.43
N ALA A 31 21.47 -8.25 16.45
CA ALA A 31 21.74 -8.01 15.04
C ALA A 31 21.67 -6.54 14.65
N ILE A 32 20.59 -5.87 15.04
CA ILE A 32 20.39 -4.46 14.66
C ILE A 32 21.42 -3.57 15.35
N SER A 33 21.77 -3.81 16.64
CA SER A 33 22.82 -3.06 17.33
C SER A 33 24.17 -3.21 16.64
N GLN A 34 24.56 -4.43 16.25
CA GLN A 34 25.80 -4.67 15.50
C GLN A 34 25.80 -3.92 14.15
N LEU A 35 24.72 -4.01 13.37
CA LEU A 35 24.63 -3.36 12.08
C LEU A 35 24.64 -1.83 12.17
N LEU A 36 24.04 -1.25 13.23
CA LEU A 36 24.13 0.18 13.52
C LEU A 36 25.58 0.61 13.80
N ASP A 37 26.32 -0.18 14.58
CA ASP A 37 27.73 0.10 14.87
C ASP A 37 28.61 -0.04 13.63
N ASP A 38 28.37 -1.04 12.79
CA ASP A 38 29.06 -1.24 11.52
C ASP A 38 28.81 -0.06 10.55
N CYS A 39 27.56 0.42 10.47
CA CYS A 39 27.22 1.60 9.68
C CYS A 39 27.91 2.87 10.20
N ARG A 40 27.94 3.10 11.53
CA ARG A 40 28.66 4.24 12.11
C ARG A 40 30.17 4.17 11.81
N ALA A 41 30.78 2.99 11.94
CA ALA A 41 32.19 2.79 11.60
C ALA A 41 32.48 3.04 10.11
N LEU A 42 31.59 2.62 9.20
CA LEU A 42 31.65 2.89 7.79
C LEU A 42 31.63 4.41 7.52
N ILE A 43 30.68 5.13 8.10
CA ILE A 43 30.55 6.59 7.94
C ILE A 43 31.83 7.29 8.39
N VAL A 44 32.37 6.95 9.56
CA VAL A 44 33.65 7.50 10.07
C VAL A 44 34.77 7.27 9.06
N ARG A 45 34.87 6.06 8.51
CA ARG A 45 35.90 5.70 7.52
C ARG A 45 35.75 6.53 6.24
N LEU A 46 34.55 6.60 5.67
CA LEU A 46 34.29 7.30 4.41
C LEU A 46 34.39 8.84 4.53
N THR A 47 34.28 9.39 5.74
CA THR A 47 34.37 10.82 6.00
C THR A 47 35.66 11.22 6.70
N SER A 48 36.65 10.32 6.79
CA SER A 48 37.96 10.61 7.38
C SER A 48 38.78 11.55 6.50
N PRO A 49 39.71 12.35 7.08
CA PRO A 49 40.56 13.21 6.30
C PRO A 49 41.38 12.43 5.24
N GLY A 50 41.27 12.83 3.97
CA GLY A 50 41.96 12.20 2.85
C GLY A 50 41.20 11.00 2.24
N ALA A 51 40.00 10.67 2.71
CA ALA A 51 39.14 9.72 2.03
C ALA A 51 38.76 10.23 0.63
N ALA A 52 38.74 9.33 -0.37
CA ALA A 52 38.37 9.70 -1.72
C ALA A 52 36.85 9.95 -1.81
N THR A 53 36.46 11.07 -2.42
CA THR A 53 35.06 11.45 -2.66
C THR A 53 34.72 11.26 -4.14
N THR A 54 34.64 9.99 -4.55
CA THR A 54 34.24 9.59 -5.90
C THR A 54 32.96 8.77 -5.84
N TRP A 55 32.34 8.52 -6.98
CA TRP A 55 31.20 7.62 -7.06
C TRP A 55 31.51 6.25 -6.42
N ASN A 56 32.60 5.62 -6.85
CA ASN A 56 32.93 4.26 -6.40
C ASN A 56 33.41 4.20 -4.95
N ASP A 57 34.29 5.13 -4.54
CA ASP A 57 34.94 5.04 -3.24
C ASP A 57 34.06 5.60 -2.11
N PHE A 58 33.07 6.43 -2.45
CA PHE A 58 32.18 7.06 -1.48
C PHE A 58 30.70 6.65 -1.69
N ALA A 59 30.02 7.07 -2.77
CA ALA A 59 28.58 6.90 -2.92
C ALA A 59 28.17 5.42 -3.00
N ALA A 60 28.80 4.65 -3.88
CA ALA A 60 28.53 3.20 -4.00
C ALA A 60 28.96 2.45 -2.71
N ALA A 61 30.11 2.78 -2.15
CA ALA A 61 30.61 2.15 -0.93
C ALA A 61 29.67 2.42 0.30
N LEU A 62 29.10 3.62 0.37
CA LEU A 62 28.12 3.98 1.41
C LEU A 62 26.82 3.18 1.24
N THR A 63 26.27 3.17 0.04
CA THR A 63 25.06 2.40 -0.30
C THR A 63 25.23 0.92 0.00
N ASP A 64 26.34 0.33 -0.42
CA ASP A 64 26.65 -1.09 -0.17
C ASP A 64 26.77 -1.42 1.31
N GLY A 65 27.32 -0.48 2.11
CA GLY A 65 27.53 -0.71 3.52
C GLY A 65 26.30 -0.46 4.39
N LEU A 66 25.31 0.31 3.90
CA LEU A 66 24.02 0.53 4.57
C LEU A 66 22.99 -0.56 4.27
N GLU A 67 23.11 -1.25 3.15
CA GLU A 67 22.17 -2.28 2.71
C GLU A 67 21.94 -3.39 3.75
N PRO A 68 22.95 -3.91 4.47
CA PRO A 68 22.72 -4.92 5.51
C PRO A 68 21.76 -4.46 6.60
N LEU A 69 21.90 -3.23 7.09
CA LEU A 69 20.97 -2.67 8.08
C LEU A 69 19.56 -2.52 7.51
N SER A 70 19.44 -1.99 6.31
CA SER A 70 18.15 -1.80 5.63
C SER A 70 17.42 -3.13 5.46
N ARG A 71 18.09 -4.19 4.98
CA ARG A 71 17.50 -5.53 4.83
C ARG A 71 17.09 -6.14 6.16
N ALA A 72 17.98 -6.13 7.15
CA ALA A 72 17.67 -6.72 8.45
C ALA A 72 16.51 -6.00 9.14
N TRP A 73 16.49 -4.67 9.10
CA TRP A 73 15.39 -3.87 9.65
C TRP A 73 14.09 -4.03 8.88
N GLY A 74 14.15 -4.14 7.55
CA GLY A 74 13.00 -4.48 6.69
C GLY A 74 12.37 -5.81 7.06
N ILE A 75 13.16 -6.86 7.32
CA ILE A 75 12.67 -8.16 7.79
C ILE A 75 11.94 -8.02 9.15
N VAL A 76 12.51 -7.27 10.09
CA VAL A 76 11.91 -7.02 11.41
C VAL A 76 10.59 -6.25 11.28
N GLY A 77 10.54 -5.22 10.45
CA GLY A 77 9.34 -4.44 10.15
C GLY A 77 8.25 -5.28 9.48
N HIS A 78 8.64 -6.13 8.53
CA HIS A 78 7.72 -7.07 7.89
C HIS A 78 7.09 -8.03 8.91
N LEU A 79 7.91 -8.68 9.75
CA LEU A 79 7.41 -9.58 10.79
C LEU A 79 6.51 -8.88 11.81
N HIS A 80 6.83 -7.64 12.18
CA HIS A 80 5.94 -6.80 13.00
C HIS A 80 4.59 -6.55 12.32
N ALA A 81 4.57 -6.33 10.99
CA ALA A 81 3.34 -6.07 10.26
C ALA A 81 2.46 -7.31 10.03
N VAL A 82 3.06 -8.50 9.87
CA VAL A 82 2.32 -9.74 9.48
C VAL A 82 2.21 -10.77 10.61
N ASN A 83 2.95 -10.61 11.70
CA ASN A 83 2.96 -11.50 12.86
C ASN A 83 3.14 -10.71 14.17
N ASP A 84 2.26 -9.72 14.39
CA ASP A 84 2.30 -8.80 15.52
C ASP A 84 1.84 -9.47 16.82
N VAL A 85 2.65 -10.43 17.30
CA VAL A 85 2.52 -11.00 18.64
C VAL A 85 3.34 -10.16 19.64
N PRO A 86 3.05 -10.23 20.96
CA PRO A 86 3.70 -9.38 21.97
C PRO A 86 5.23 -9.37 21.90
N GLU A 87 5.85 -10.53 21.61
CA GLU A 87 7.30 -10.68 21.56
C GLU A 87 7.90 -9.95 20.33
N TRP A 88 7.27 -10.04 19.16
CA TRP A 88 7.70 -9.32 17.97
C TRP A 88 7.49 -7.81 18.11
N ARG A 89 6.32 -7.39 18.62
CA ARG A 89 6.03 -5.98 18.93
C ARG A 89 7.05 -5.39 19.89
N ALA A 90 7.38 -6.10 20.97
CA ALA A 90 8.37 -5.66 21.95
C ALA A 90 9.78 -5.56 21.34
N ALA A 91 10.19 -6.50 20.50
CA ALA A 91 11.49 -6.49 19.85
C ALA A 91 11.61 -5.32 18.85
N TYR A 92 10.58 -5.11 18.03
CA TYR A 92 10.50 -3.98 17.09
C TYR A 92 10.55 -2.64 17.81
N ASN A 93 9.66 -2.43 18.80
CA ASN A 93 9.54 -1.16 19.54
C ASN A 93 10.79 -0.83 20.36
N ARG A 94 11.55 -1.83 20.78
CA ARG A 94 12.84 -1.62 21.46
C ARG A 94 13.88 -1.00 20.53
N MET A 95 13.94 -1.43 19.27
CA MET A 95 14.98 -0.99 18.33
C MET A 95 14.54 0.19 17.46
N LEU A 96 13.24 0.46 17.32
CA LEU A 96 12.71 1.56 16.51
C LEU A 96 13.35 2.92 16.86
N PRO A 97 13.47 3.34 18.15
CA PRO A 97 14.13 4.61 18.48
C PRO A 97 15.60 4.65 18.07
N GLU A 98 16.34 3.53 18.23
CA GLU A 98 17.76 3.47 17.88
C GLU A 98 18.00 3.58 16.38
N VAL A 99 17.15 2.90 15.59
CA VAL A 99 17.20 2.96 14.12
C VAL A 99 16.78 4.35 13.63
N SER A 100 15.70 4.92 14.19
CA SER A 100 15.25 6.28 13.85
C SER A 100 16.29 7.33 14.16
N ARG A 101 16.95 7.21 15.33
CA ARG A 101 18.07 8.09 15.71
C ARG A 101 19.23 7.98 14.74
N PHE A 102 19.62 6.75 14.37
CA PHE A 102 20.70 6.56 13.40
C PHE A 102 20.40 7.24 12.05
N TYR A 103 19.19 7.07 11.50
CA TYR A 103 18.85 7.72 10.23
C TYR A 103 18.74 9.24 10.35
N ALA A 104 18.32 9.78 11.49
CA ALA A 104 18.36 11.23 11.74
C ALA A 104 19.82 11.74 11.83
N GLU A 105 20.71 11.05 12.57
CA GLU A 105 22.14 11.35 12.61
C GLU A 105 22.79 11.27 11.22
N PHE A 106 22.42 10.27 10.43
CA PHE A 106 22.86 10.09 9.06
C PHE A 106 22.46 11.28 8.18
N GLY A 107 21.17 11.59 8.15
CA GLY A 107 20.63 12.69 7.33
C GLY A 107 21.13 14.08 7.73
N GLN A 108 21.55 14.28 8.99
CA GLN A 108 22.13 15.52 9.48
C GLN A 108 23.66 15.60 9.33
N ASN A 109 24.30 14.56 8.78
CA ASN A 109 25.74 14.49 8.70
C ASN A 109 26.31 15.40 7.60
N LEU A 110 26.84 16.56 8.01
CA LEU A 110 27.43 17.54 7.10
C LEU A 110 28.60 17.01 6.27
N LYS A 111 29.36 16.03 6.77
CA LYS A 111 30.48 15.47 6.01
C LYS A 111 29.99 14.57 4.86
N LEU A 112 28.92 13.79 5.10
CA LEU A 112 28.29 13.01 4.04
C LEU A 112 27.66 13.95 2.99
N PHE A 113 26.91 14.94 3.44
CA PHE A 113 26.32 15.96 2.55
C PHE A 113 27.36 16.66 1.71
N ALA A 114 28.45 17.14 2.33
CA ALA A 114 29.54 17.79 1.63
C ALA A 114 30.25 16.87 0.62
N ALA A 115 30.36 15.58 0.91
CA ALA A 115 30.93 14.59 -0.01
C ALA A 115 30.05 14.41 -1.27
N TYR A 116 28.73 14.32 -1.12
CA TYR A 116 27.82 14.29 -2.28
C TYR A 116 27.90 15.59 -3.10
N GLN A 117 27.94 16.74 -2.43
CA GLN A 117 28.14 18.04 -3.14
C GLN A 117 29.47 18.08 -3.89
N ALA A 118 30.55 17.59 -3.28
CA ALA A 118 31.86 17.55 -3.93
C ALA A 118 31.87 16.66 -5.19
N ILE A 119 31.14 15.53 -5.18
CA ILE A 119 30.95 14.70 -6.38
C ILE A 119 30.17 15.49 -7.45
N ALA A 120 29.06 16.13 -7.06
CA ALA A 120 28.21 16.91 -7.99
C ALA A 120 28.97 18.07 -8.66
N GLU A 121 29.91 18.68 -7.94
CA GLU A 121 30.74 19.80 -8.43
C GLU A 121 32.01 19.33 -9.15
N SER A 122 32.30 18.04 -9.14
CA SER A 122 33.55 17.49 -9.72
C SER A 122 33.46 17.27 -11.23
N ALA A 123 34.59 17.14 -11.90
CA ALA A 123 34.65 16.72 -13.30
C ALA A 123 34.19 15.28 -13.50
N GLU A 124 34.10 14.46 -12.45
CA GLU A 124 33.55 13.10 -12.49
C GLU A 124 32.06 13.11 -12.78
N TYR A 125 31.28 14.04 -12.17
CA TYR A 125 29.82 14.09 -12.32
C TYR A 125 29.37 14.07 -13.78
N ALA A 126 30.01 14.85 -14.64
CA ALA A 126 29.67 14.90 -16.07
C ALA A 126 29.96 13.55 -16.81
N ARG A 127 30.73 12.64 -16.21
CA ARG A 127 31.07 11.31 -16.75
C ARG A 127 30.24 10.19 -16.13
N LEU A 128 29.53 10.46 -15.05
CA LEU A 128 28.60 9.52 -14.45
C LEU A 128 27.43 9.23 -15.40
N SER A 129 26.85 8.05 -15.30
CA SER A 129 25.62 7.73 -16.01
C SER A 129 24.48 8.65 -15.54
N PRO A 130 23.42 8.88 -16.35
CA PRO A 130 22.25 9.64 -15.93
C PRO A 130 21.61 9.07 -14.64
N VAL A 131 21.66 7.75 -14.44
CA VAL A 131 21.17 7.10 -13.24
C VAL A 131 21.98 7.51 -12.01
N GLN A 132 23.29 7.49 -12.12
CA GLN A 132 24.19 7.89 -11.03
C GLN A 132 24.09 9.39 -10.72
N GLN A 133 23.96 10.23 -11.74
CA GLN A 133 23.70 11.67 -11.54
C GLN A 133 22.40 11.89 -10.76
N ARG A 134 21.31 11.21 -11.15
CA ARG A 134 20.04 11.30 -10.43
C ARG A 134 20.15 10.86 -8.97
N ILE A 135 20.90 9.81 -8.67
CA ILE A 135 21.16 9.38 -7.29
C ILE A 135 21.84 10.49 -6.50
N ILE A 136 22.90 11.09 -7.04
CA ILE A 136 23.60 12.20 -6.38
C ILE A 136 22.65 13.38 -6.11
N ASP A 137 21.84 13.75 -7.10
CA ASP A 137 20.89 14.86 -6.98
C ASP A 137 19.80 14.55 -5.93
N ASN A 138 19.28 13.32 -5.91
CA ASN A 138 18.33 12.87 -4.92
C ASN A 138 18.93 12.89 -3.51
N GLU A 139 20.13 12.35 -3.33
CA GLU A 139 20.82 12.35 -2.02
C GLU A 139 21.02 13.80 -1.50
N ILE A 140 21.47 14.72 -2.36
CA ILE A 140 21.63 16.12 -1.97
C ILE A 140 20.29 16.75 -1.56
N ARG A 141 19.20 16.46 -2.27
CA ARG A 141 17.85 16.88 -1.90
C ARG A 141 17.46 16.31 -0.54
N ASP A 142 17.64 14.99 -0.36
CA ASP A 142 17.17 14.25 0.80
C ASP A 142 17.97 14.62 2.07
N PHE A 143 19.27 14.89 1.97
CA PHE A 143 20.05 15.48 3.05
C PHE A 143 19.52 16.85 3.49
N ARG A 144 19.09 17.70 2.54
CA ARG A 144 18.46 18.99 2.88
C ARG A 144 17.15 18.80 3.63
N LEU A 145 16.30 17.88 3.17
CA LEU A 145 15.04 17.54 3.82
C LEU A 145 15.24 16.87 5.19
N ALA A 146 16.34 16.16 5.39
CA ALA A 146 16.71 15.58 6.67
C ALA A 146 17.39 16.58 7.64
N GLY A 147 17.47 17.85 7.27
CA GLY A 147 17.98 18.91 8.14
C GLY A 147 19.51 19.04 8.20
N ALA A 148 20.25 18.54 7.19
CA ALA A 148 21.72 18.67 7.17
C ALA A 148 22.21 20.12 7.29
N GLN A 149 21.45 21.06 6.73
CA GLN A 149 21.80 22.49 6.71
C GLN A 149 21.26 23.29 7.91
N LEU A 150 20.58 22.64 8.86
CA LEU A 150 20.14 23.29 10.11
C LEU A 150 21.34 23.73 10.95
N GLN A 151 21.14 24.79 11.74
CA GLN A 151 22.12 25.22 12.73
C GLN A 151 22.33 24.10 13.78
N ASP A 152 23.54 24.05 14.34
CA ASP A 152 23.90 22.96 15.26
C ASP A 152 23.05 22.91 16.54
N ASP A 153 22.50 24.04 16.98
CA ASP A 153 21.56 24.11 18.11
C ASP A 153 20.13 23.63 17.77
N GLN A 154 19.75 23.59 16.49
CA GLN A 154 18.47 23.10 16.01
C GLN A 154 18.45 21.58 15.76
N LYS A 155 19.60 21.01 15.38
CA LYS A 155 19.71 19.58 15.01
C LYS A 155 19.19 18.59 16.06
N PRO A 156 19.48 18.78 17.38
CA PRO A 156 18.95 17.85 18.40
C PRO A 156 17.41 17.87 18.46
N ARG A 157 16.77 19.03 18.25
CA ARG A 157 15.30 19.09 18.23
C ARG A 157 14.72 18.40 17.02
N PHE A 158 15.31 18.60 15.84
CA PHE A 158 14.90 17.94 14.60
C PHE A 158 15.02 16.42 14.71
N GLN A 159 16.13 15.92 15.30
CA GLN A 159 16.32 14.50 15.59
C GLN A 159 15.24 13.96 16.52
N ALA A 160 14.94 14.67 17.61
CA ALA A 160 13.87 14.28 18.54
C ALA A 160 12.51 14.20 17.86
N ILE A 161 12.20 15.14 16.93
CA ILE A 161 10.97 15.11 16.13
C ILE A 161 10.90 13.83 15.29
N SER A 162 11.96 13.45 14.59
CA SER A 162 12.04 12.22 13.78
C SER A 162 11.81 10.97 14.63
N GLU A 163 12.45 10.88 15.80
CA GLU A 163 12.27 9.76 16.74
C GLU A 163 10.84 9.68 17.27
N GLU A 164 10.27 10.81 17.69
CA GLU A 164 8.88 10.89 18.17
C GLU A 164 7.87 10.50 17.08
N LEU A 165 8.02 11.03 15.85
CA LEU A 165 7.13 10.70 14.72
C LEU A 165 7.14 9.20 14.41
N SER A 166 8.31 8.56 14.41
CA SER A 166 8.42 7.11 14.17
C SER A 166 7.69 6.30 15.24
N GLN A 167 7.85 6.65 16.51
CA GLN A 167 7.17 5.98 17.63
C GLN A 167 5.65 6.20 17.60
N LEU A 168 5.20 7.44 17.33
CA LEU A 168 3.78 7.77 17.23
C LEU A 168 3.10 7.04 16.06
N SER A 169 3.78 6.92 14.92
CA SER A 169 3.27 6.20 13.76
C SER A 169 3.13 4.70 14.04
N ALA A 170 4.13 4.08 14.67
CA ALA A 170 4.03 2.68 15.11
C ALA A 170 2.88 2.49 16.11
N LYS A 171 2.79 3.34 17.13
CA LYS A 171 1.72 3.28 18.13
C LYS A 171 0.34 3.49 17.52
N PHE A 172 0.20 4.40 16.55
CA PHE A 172 -1.06 4.62 15.83
C PHE A 172 -1.55 3.33 15.15
N SER A 173 -0.65 2.64 14.45
CA SER A 173 -0.96 1.38 13.76
C SER A 173 -1.30 0.25 14.73
N GLU A 174 -0.54 0.10 15.81
CA GLU A 174 -0.78 -0.89 16.86
C GLU A 174 -2.13 -0.66 17.56
N ASN A 175 -2.44 0.59 17.94
CA ASN A 175 -3.73 0.94 18.55
C ASN A 175 -4.90 0.58 17.64
N LEU A 176 -4.77 0.83 16.33
CA LEU A 176 -5.82 0.50 15.36
C LEU A 176 -6.02 -1.02 15.24
N LEU A 177 -4.93 -1.79 15.21
CA LEU A 177 -5.00 -3.26 15.19
C LEU A 177 -5.63 -3.79 16.48
N ASP A 178 -5.18 -3.32 17.63
CA ASP A 178 -5.69 -3.74 18.94
C ASP A 178 -7.16 -3.36 19.11
N ALA A 179 -7.58 -2.16 18.70
CA ALA A 179 -8.99 -1.74 18.71
C ALA A 179 -9.85 -2.58 17.76
N THR A 180 -9.29 -3.04 16.64
CA THR A 180 -9.98 -3.95 15.71
C THR A 180 -10.17 -5.32 16.35
N ASN A 181 -9.16 -5.85 17.05
CA ASN A 181 -9.17 -7.16 17.69
C ASN A 181 -10.01 -7.19 18.98
N ALA A 182 -10.11 -6.06 19.68
CA ALA A 182 -10.84 -5.97 20.95
C ALA A 182 -12.35 -6.09 20.80
N PHE A 183 -12.88 -5.92 19.59
CA PHE A 183 -14.33 -5.97 19.35
C PHE A 183 -14.79 -7.35 18.87
N ALA A 184 -15.91 -7.80 19.46
CA ALA A 184 -16.69 -8.93 18.95
C ALA A 184 -18.18 -8.68 19.17
N GLU A 185 -18.98 -8.85 18.13
CA GLU A 185 -20.44 -8.90 18.23
C GLU A 185 -20.88 -10.36 18.26
N TRP A 186 -21.56 -10.73 19.34
CA TRP A 186 -22.06 -12.09 19.55
C TRP A 186 -23.54 -12.17 19.21
N VAL A 187 -23.88 -12.99 18.25
CA VAL A 187 -25.26 -13.22 17.81
C VAL A 187 -25.67 -14.64 18.24
N SER A 188 -26.77 -14.73 18.97
CA SER A 188 -27.35 -16.02 19.40
C SER A 188 -28.69 -16.35 18.71
N ASP A 189 -29.37 -15.34 18.17
CA ASP A 189 -30.61 -15.50 17.43
C ASP A 189 -30.32 -15.65 15.92
N GLU A 190 -30.63 -16.82 15.37
CA GLU A 190 -30.44 -17.11 13.96
C GLU A 190 -31.25 -16.18 13.04
N ALA A 191 -32.35 -15.60 13.52
CA ALA A 191 -33.14 -14.64 12.75
C ALA A 191 -32.37 -13.38 12.38
N GLU A 192 -31.39 -12.97 13.19
CA GLU A 192 -30.53 -11.84 12.88
C GLU A 192 -29.52 -12.08 11.78
N LEU A 193 -29.33 -13.33 11.37
CA LEU A 193 -28.43 -13.71 10.27
C LEU A 193 -29.13 -13.67 8.90
N ALA A 194 -30.43 -13.32 8.86
CA ALA A 194 -31.14 -13.22 7.60
C ALA A 194 -30.42 -12.31 6.62
N GLY A 195 -30.35 -12.72 5.36
CA GLY A 195 -29.64 -12.02 4.28
C GLY A 195 -28.14 -12.33 4.18
N LEU A 196 -27.49 -12.77 5.26
CA LEU A 196 -26.05 -13.08 5.24
C LEU A 196 -25.74 -14.31 4.36
N PRO A 197 -24.67 -14.27 3.56
CA PRO A 197 -24.16 -15.41 2.80
C PRO A 197 -23.79 -16.59 3.71
N GLU A 198 -23.94 -17.81 3.19
CA GLU A 198 -23.68 -19.02 3.97
C GLU A 198 -22.23 -19.15 4.42
N ASP A 199 -21.27 -18.79 3.58
CA ASP A 199 -19.85 -18.78 3.94
C ASP A 199 -19.54 -17.78 5.08
N THR A 200 -20.20 -16.61 5.09
CA THR A 200 -20.10 -15.63 6.16
C THR A 200 -20.67 -16.17 7.49
N ARG A 201 -21.84 -16.83 7.43
CA ARG A 201 -22.45 -17.48 8.61
C ARG A 201 -21.56 -18.60 9.13
N GLN A 202 -21.01 -19.42 8.25
CA GLN A 202 -20.08 -20.49 8.61
C GLN A 202 -18.81 -19.96 9.25
N ALA A 203 -18.19 -18.93 8.67
CA ALA A 203 -17.00 -18.27 9.23
C ALA A 203 -17.26 -17.68 10.63
N ALA A 204 -18.42 -17.06 10.83
CA ALA A 204 -18.81 -16.50 12.13
C ALA A 204 -19.06 -17.60 13.18
N ARG A 205 -19.59 -18.74 12.76
CA ARG A 205 -19.77 -19.92 13.63
C ARG A 205 -18.41 -20.51 14.03
N GLU A 206 -17.53 -20.75 13.07
CA GLU A 206 -16.16 -21.26 13.33
C GLU A 206 -15.38 -20.33 14.26
N ALA A 207 -15.55 -19.00 14.11
CA ALA A 207 -14.95 -18.01 15.01
C ALA A 207 -15.50 -18.11 16.44
N ALA A 208 -16.80 -18.36 16.61
CA ALA A 208 -17.41 -18.58 17.92
C ALA A 208 -16.94 -19.88 18.57
N GLU A 209 -16.87 -20.98 17.79
CA GLU A 209 -16.39 -22.29 18.26
C GLU A 209 -14.93 -22.23 18.71
N LYS A 210 -14.07 -21.48 18.01
CA LYS A 210 -12.67 -21.24 18.40
C LYS A 210 -12.56 -20.63 19.81
N ASP A 211 -13.53 -19.78 20.18
CA ASP A 211 -13.61 -19.16 21.50
C ASP A 211 -14.44 -20.00 22.51
N ALA A 212 -14.78 -21.24 22.16
CA ALA A 212 -15.62 -22.14 22.97
C ALA A 212 -17.00 -21.53 23.32
N GLN A 213 -17.57 -20.73 22.43
CA GLN A 213 -18.88 -20.10 22.55
C GLN A 213 -19.88 -20.67 21.55
N SER A 214 -21.18 -20.61 21.90
CA SER A 214 -22.28 -20.95 20.98
C SER A 214 -22.72 -19.71 20.21
N GLY A 215 -23.35 -19.94 19.04
CA GLY A 215 -23.85 -18.87 18.19
C GLY A 215 -22.83 -18.44 17.13
N TRP A 216 -22.77 -17.16 16.86
CA TRP A 216 -21.95 -16.56 15.79
C TRP A 216 -21.18 -15.34 16.31
N LYS A 217 -19.88 -15.28 15.97
CA LYS A 217 -19.01 -14.18 16.34
C LYS A 217 -18.66 -13.36 15.09
N PHE A 218 -19.02 -12.08 15.10
CA PHE A 218 -18.61 -11.11 14.07
C PHE A 218 -17.52 -10.18 14.60
N THR A 219 -16.53 -9.90 13.79
CA THR A 219 -15.37 -9.05 14.12
C THR A 219 -15.27 -7.85 13.17
N LEU A 220 -14.34 -6.93 13.45
CA LEU A 220 -14.12 -5.76 12.59
C LEU A 220 -13.08 -5.99 11.48
N HIS A 221 -12.55 -7.21 11.35
CA HIS A 221 -11.75 -7.58 10.18
C HIS A 221 -12.63 -7.60 8.93
N MET A 222 -12.09 -7.12 7.80
CA MET A 222 -12.86 -6.91 6.57
C MET A 222 -13.66 -8.14 6.11
N PRO A 223 -13.12 -9.39 6.16
CA PRO A 223 -13.89 -10.57 5.76
C PRO A 223 -15.14 -10.85 6.62
N SER A 224 -15.18 -10.33 7.85
CA SER A 224 -16.35 -10.43 8.74
C SER A 224 -17.24 -9.19 8.66
N TYR A 225 -16.64 -7.99 8.63
CA TYR A 225 -17.34 -6.71 8.67
C TYR A 225 -18.11 -6.41 7.37
N LEU A 226 -17.43 -6.52 6.23
CA LEU A 226 -18.00 -6.08 4.94
C LEU A 226 -19.26 -6.87 4.54
N PRO A 227 -19.31 -8.22 4.64
CA PRO A 227 -20.54 -8.96 4.33
C PRO A 227 -21.72 -8.60 5.22
N VAL A 228 -21.49 -8.26 6.49
CA VAL A 228 -22.57 -7.77 7.37
C VAL A 228 -23.14 -6.47 6.84
N MET A 229 -22.28 -5.52 6.43
CA MET A 229 -22.71 -4.22 5.92
C MET A 229 -23.47 -4.33 4.59
N GLN A 230 -23.12 -5.31 3.76
CA GLN A 230 -23.72 -5.49 2.43
C GLN A 230 -24.99 -6.35 2.45
N TYR A 231 -25.03 -7.40 3.29
CA TYR A 231 -26.03 -8.44 3.15
C TYR A 231 -26.97 -8.63 4.35
N ALA A 232 -26.56 -8.28 5.58
CA ALA A 232 -27.39 -8.53 6.74
C ALA A 232 -28.72 -7.75 6.67
N ASP A 233 -29.86 -8.46 6.72
CA ASP A 233 -31.18 -7.80 6.80
C ASP A 233 -31.38 -7.10 8.16
N SER A 234 -30.70 -7.56 9.22
CA SER A 234 -30.73 -6.95 10.56
C SER A 234 -30.07 -5.57 10.55
N ARG A 235 -30.92 -4.53 10.55
CA ARG A 235 -30.46 -3.14 10.63
C ARG A 235 -29.72 -2.85 11.95
N ARG A 236 -30.13 -3.52 13.04
CA ARG A 236 -29.45 -3.46 14.34
C ARG A 236 -28.00 -3.92 14.22
N LEU A 237 -27.79 -5.10 13.62
CA LEU A 237 -26.45 -5.67 13.44
C LEU A 237 -25.58 -4.74 12.60
N ARG A 238 -26.09 -4.25 11.46
CA ARG A 238 -25.36 -3.26 10.64
C ARG A 238 -24.99 -2.00 11.42
N ALA A 239 -25.92 -1.44 12.17
CA ALA A 239 -25.68 -0.22 12.95
C ALA A 239 -24.60 -0.41 14.02
N GLN A 240 -24.62 -1.55 14.73
CA GLN A 240 -23.61 -1.88 15.75
C GLN A 240 -22.24 -2.08 15.13
N MET A 241 -22.14 -2.89 14.08
CA MET A 241 -20.88 -3.14 13.37
C MET A 241 -20.31 -1.84 12.78
N TYR A 242 -21.16 -1.02 12.13
CA TYR A 242 -20.75 0.26 11.57
C TYR A 242 -20.21 1.21 12.64
N ARG A 243 -20.93 1.33 13.76
CA ARG A 243 -20.48 2.20 14.87
C ARG A 243 -19.14 1.72 15.41
N ALA A 244 -19.02 0.44 15.71
CA ALA A 244 -17.77 -0.14 16.23
C ALA A 244 -16.61 0.07 15.27
N TYR A 245 -16.83 -0.17 13.97
CA TYR A 245 -15.79 -0.01 12.95
C TYR A 245 -15.33 1.43 12.79
N THR A 246 -16.27 2.38 12.76
CA THR A 246 -15.98 3.79 12.47
C THR A 246 -15.55 4.61 13.68
N THR A 247 -15.58 4.01 14.88
CA THR A 247 -15.08 4.60 16.12
C THR A 247 -13.89 3.87 16.71
N ARG A 248 -13.23 3.00 15.92
CA ARG A 248 -12.01 2.31 16.36
C ARG A 248 -10.92 3.32 16.72
N ALA A 249 -10.13 2.98 17.71
CA ALA A 249 -9.02 3.79 18.20
C ALA A 249 -9.41 5.27 18.45
N ALA A 250 -10.58 5.49 19.06
CA ALA A 250 -11.11 6.80 19.39
C ALA A 250 -11.61 6.86 20.85
N GLU A 251 -12.00 8.03 21.30
CA GLU A 251 -12.44 8.32 22.66
C GLU A 251 -13.63 7.49 23.15
N PHE A 252 -14.25 6.70 22.29
CA PHE A 252 -15.37 5.82 22.65
C PHE A 252 -14.92 4.44 23.18
N GLY A 253 -13.64 4.11 23.02
CA GLY A 253 -13.02 2.88 23.47
C GLY A 253 -12.05 3.07 24.65
N PRO A 254 -11.18 2.08 24.90
CA PRO A 254 -10.12 2.19 25.90
C PRO A 254 -9.19 3.39 25.62
N ALA A 255 -8.92 4.19 26.64
CA ALA A 255 -8.13 5.42 26.49
C ALA A 255 -6.71 5.17 25.98
N GLU A 256 -6.13 4.01 26.30
CA GLU A 256 -4.80 3.58 25.84
C GLU A 256 -4.74 3.27 24.35
N LEU A 257 -5.88 3.06 23.70
CA LEU A 257 -6.02 2.81 22.27
C LEU A 257 -6.50 4.04 21.48
N ASP A 258 -6.74 5.18 22.16
CA ASP A 258 -7.22 6.39 21.49
C ASP A 258 -6.11 7.07 20.69
N ASN A 259 -6.28 7.15 19.37
CA ASN A 259 -5.37 7.82 18.47
C ASN A 259 -5.55 9.35 18.39
N THR A 260 -6.58 9.92 19.02
CA THR A 260 -6.82 11.37 18.97
C THR A 260 -5.64 12.20 19.51
N PRO A 261 -5.03 11.85 20.66
CA PRO A 261 -3.84 12.56 21.13
C PRO A 261 -2.64 12.38 20.20
N LEU A 262 -2.49 11.19 19.58
CA LEU A 262 -1.39 10.89 18.65
C LEU A 262 -1.51 11.75 17.39
N ILE A 263 -2.71 11.87 16.82
CA ILE A 263 -2.99 12.74 15.65
C ILE A 263 -2.55 14.18 15.95
N SER A 264 -2.99 14.74 17.07
CA SER A 264 -2.64 16.11 17.47
C SER A 264 -1.13 16.29 17.63
N GLN A 265 -0.43 15.30 18.17
CA GLN A 265 1.01 15.33 18.37
C GLN A 265 1.77 15.19 17.04
N ILE A 266 1.38 14.26 16.17
CA ILE A 266 1.96 14.07 14.84
C ILE A 266 1.85 15.35 14.01
N LEU A 267 0.68 16.00 14.00
CA LEU A 267 0.48 17.23 13.23
C LEU A 267 1.33 18.40 13.73
N ARG A 268 1.47 18.53 15.05
CA ARG A 268 2.36 19.56 15.63
C ARG A 268 3.82 19.32 15.25
N LEU A 269 4.28 18.08 15.36
CA LEU A 269 5.66 17.72 15.03
C LEU A 269 5.96 17.91 13.54
N ARG A 270 5.06 17.49 12.64
CA ARG A 270 5.20 17.72 11.19
C ARG A 270 5.25 19.20 10.83
N ARG A 271 4.42 20.03 11.51
CA ARG A 271 4.46 21.49 11.30
C ARG A 271 5.78 22.09 11.78
N GLU A 272 6.24 21.70 12.98
CA GLU A 272 7.53 22.14 13.53
C GLU A 272 8.69 21.74 12.61
N GLU A 273 8.71 20.51 12.15
CA GLU A 273 9.67 19.98 11.17
C GLU A 273 9.72 20.84 9.90
N ALA A 274 8.58 21.12 9.30
CA ALA A 274 8.49 21.93 8.09
C ALA A 274 9.02 23.35 8.31
N GLN A 275 8.66 23.98 9.44
CA GLN A 275 9.12 25.34 9.78
C GLN A 275 10.64 25.38 10.03
N MET A 276 11.20 24.35 10.67
CA MET A 276 12.66 24.25 10.85
C MET A 276 13.38 24.14 9.51
N LEU A 277 12.79 23.44 8.53
CA LEU A 277 13.33 23.33 7.16
C LEU A 277 13.08 24.58 6.29
N GLY A 278 12.37 25.58 6.80
CA GLY A 278 12.08 26.83 6.08
C GLY A 278 10.86 26.77 5.15
N TYR A 279 10.02 25.71 5.26
CA TYR A 279 8.76 25.61 4.54
C TYR A 279 7.59 26.17 5.35
N ALA A 280 6.54 26.62 4.68
CA ALA A 280 5.35 27.15 5.34
C ALA A 280 4.57 26.07 6.07
N ASN A 281 4.53 24.85 5.53
CA ASN A 281 3.76 23.72 6.05
C ASN A 281 4.35 22.37 5.59
N PHE A 282 3.87 21.30 6.21
CA PHE A 282 4.36 19.93 5.90
C PHE A 282 3.98 19.46 4.48
N ALA A 283 2.87 19.95 3.92
CA ALA A 283 2.51 19.58 2.55
C ALA A 283 3.55 20.05 1.54
N GLU A 284 4.15 21.22 1.72
CA GLU A 284 5.25 21.69 0.88
C GLU A 284 6.48 20.77 0.99
N VAL A 285 6.86 20.34 2.19
CA VAL A 285 7.96 19.37 2.41
C VAL A 285 7.65 18.05 1.70
N SER A 286 6.43 17.54 1.88
CA SER A 286 5.97 16.27 1.30
C SER A 286 6.01 16.28 -0.24
N LEU A 287 5.78 17.44 -0.88
CA LEU A 287 5.76 17.54 -2.33
C LEU A 287 7.16 17.61 -2.97
N VAL A 288 8.20 17.97 -2.22
CA VAL A 288 9.56 18.15 -2.79
C VAL A 288 10.04 16.94 -3.61
N PRO A 289 9.89 15.66 -3.16
CA PRO A 289 10.29 14.50 -3.93
C PRO A 289 9.19 13.94 -4.86
N LYS A 290 8.11 14.70 -5.14
CA LYS A 290 6.95 14.23 -5.92
C LYS A 290 6.87 14.89 -7.30
N MET A 291 5.96 14.38 -8.16
CA MET A 291 5.68 14.96 -9.48
C MET A 291 4.95 16.30 -9.40
N ALA A 292 3.99 16.41 -8.47
CA ALA A 292 3.24 17.64 -8.25
C ALA A 292 4.16 18.72 -7.69
N VAL A 293 4.11 19.91 -8.27
CA VAL A 293 5.07 20.99 -7.99
C VAL A 293 4.61 21.97 -6.90
N SER A 294 3.32 21.94 -6.51
CA SER A 294 2.79 22.84 -5.49
C SER A 294 1.47 22.36 -4.90
N VAL A 295 1.18 22.79 -3.66
CA VAL A 295 -0.11 22.52 -2.98
C VAL A 295 -1.28 23.08 -3.79
N PRO A 296 -1.28 24.33 -4.32
CA PRO A 296 -2.36 24.81 -5.16
C PRO A 296 -2.64 23.93 -6.39
N GLN A 297 -1.60 23.42 -7.07
CA GLN A 297 -1.79 22.54 -8.22
C GLN A 297 -2.59 21.29 -7.86
N VAL A 298 -2.28 20.67 -6.72
CA VAL A 298 -2.99 19.46 -6.27
C VAL A 298 -4.42 19.80 -5.84
N LEU A 299 -4.63 20.90 -5.13
CA LEU A 299 -5.97 21.35 -4.73
C LEU A 299 -6.86 21.63 -5.95
N ASP A 300 -6.33 22.33 -6.95
CA ASP A 300 -7.05 22.65 -8.19
C ASP A 300 -7.43 21.37 -8.94
N PHE A 301 -6.49 20.42 -9.09
CA PHE A 301 -6.74 19.11 -9.68
C PHE A 301 -7.87 18.36 -8.97
N LEU A 302 -7.82 18.26 -7.64
CA LEU A 302 -8.82 17.54 -6.85
C LEU A 302 -10.21 18.20 -6.95
N ARG A 303 -10.25 19.55 -6.92
CA ARG A 303 -11.50 20.31 -7.05
C ARG A 303 -12.10 20.22 -8.43
N GLU A 304 -11.28 20.27 -9.48
CA GLU A 304 -11.75 20.05 -10.86
C GLU A 304 -12.35 18.65 -11.02
N MET A 305 -11.70 17.63 -10.48
CA MET A 305 -12.25 16.26 -10.49
C MET A 305 -13.54 16.15 -9.68
N ALA A 306 -13.65 16.83 -8.53
CA ALA A 306 -14.87 16.88 -7.73
C ALA A 306 -16.04 17.51 -8.52
N VAL A 307 -15.78 18.62 -9.23
CA VAL A 307 -16.81 19.28 -10.07
C VAL A 307 -17.32 18.32 -11.15
N LYS A 308 -16.43 17.56 -11.80
CA LYS A 308 -16.80 16.59 -12.83
C LYS A 308 -17.58 15.38 -12.26
N ALA A 309 -17.21 14.89 -11.07
CA ALA A 309 -17.85 13.74 -10.46
C ALA A 309 -19.20 14.08 -9.79
N ARG A 310 -19.40 15.31 -9.31
CA ARG A 310 -20.55 15.72 -8.50
C ARG A 310 -21.92 15.40 -9.14
N PRO A 311 -22.20 15.71 -10.42
CA PRO A 311 -23.51 15.40 -11.01
C PRO A 311 -23.83 13.90 -10.99
N PHE A 312 -22.81 13.06 -11.13
CA PHE A 312 -22.96 11.61 -11.07
C PHE A 312 -23.23 11.15 -9.63
N ALA A 313 -22.48 11.65 -8.67
CA ALA A 313 -22.66 11.32 -7.26
C ALA A 313 -24.02 11.77 -6.69
N GLU A 314 -24.51 12.95 -7.09
CA GLU A 314 -25.83 13.45 -6.71
C GLU A 314 -26.96 12.58 -7.29
N ARG A 315 -26.79 12.09 -8.51
CA ARG A 315 -27.70 11.12 -9.10
C ARG A 315 -27.66 9.78 -8.38
N ASP A 316 -26.46 9.28 -8.08
CA ASP A 316 -26.26 8.02 -7.37
C ASP A 316 -26.95 8.02 -6.00
N ILE A 317 -26.72 9.05 -5.18
CA ILE A 317 -27.32 9.13 -3.84
C ILE A 317 -28.84 9.37 -3.88
N ALA A 318 -29.32 10.15 -4.84
CA ALA A 318 -30.75 10.36 -5.02
C ALA A 318 -31.48 9.05 -5.38
N GLU A 319 -30.86 8.24 -6.24
CA GLU A 319 -31.38 6.94 -6.61
C GLU A 319 -31.38 5.95 -5.45
N LEU A 320 -30.28 5.89 -4.67
CA LEU A 320 -30.23 5.06 -3.45
C LEU A 320 -31.36 5.40 -2.49
N ARG A 321 -31.56 6.69 -2.20
CA ARG A 321 -32.63 7.14 -1.30
C ARG A 321 -34.02 6.80 -1.84
N ALA A 322 -34.22 6.95 -3.13
CA ALA A 322 -35.49 6.60 -3.77
C ALA A 322 -35.76 5.08 -3.72
N PHE A 323 -34.73 4.27 -3.96
CA PHE A 323 -34.81 2.81 -3.88
C PHE A 323 -35.07 2.34 -2.44
N ALA A 324 -34.29 2.84 -1.47
CA ALA A 324 -34.46 2.53 -0.04
C ALA A 324 -35.91 2.73 0.43
N ARG A 325 -36.49 3.88 0.04
CA ARG A 325 -37.86 4.24 0.43
C ARG A 325 -38.92 3.36 -0.24
N ARG A 326 -38.81 3.17 -1.58
CA ARG A 326 -39.85 2.46 -2.34
C ARG A 326 -39.81 0.94 -2.17
N GLU A 327 -38.62 0.36 -2.09
CA GLU A 327 -38.45 -1.10 -2.18
C GLU A 327 -38.12 -1.73 -0.82
N LEU A 328 -37.41 -0.99 0.05
CA LEU A 328 -36.95 -1.50 1.32
C LEU A 328 -37.71 -0.89 2.52
N GLN A 329 -38.66 0.02 2.25
CA GLN A 329 -39.48 0.71 3.27
C GLN A 329 -38.62 1.44 4.32
N LEU A 330 -37.43 1.91 3.93
CA LEU A 330 -36.55 2.71 4.75
C LEU A 330 -36.83 4.20 4.48
N GLU A 331 -37.64 4.83 5.33
CA GLU A 331 -38.00 6.26 5.22
C GLU A 331 -36.76 7.17 5.37
N SER A 332 -35.84 6.80 6.26
CA SER A 332 -34.53 7.44 6.44
C SER A 332 -33.41 6.43 6.26
N MET A 333 -32.59 6.66 5.26
CA MET A 333 -31.37 5.86 5.01
C MET A 333 -30.22 6.47 5.81
N GLU A 334 -29.69 5.71 6.73
CA GLU A 334 -28.53 6.05 7.55
C GLU A 334 -27.21 5.55 6.91
N ALA A 335 -26.08 6.00 7.47
CA ALA A 335 -24.76 5.62 6.95
C ALA A 335 -24.53 4.09 6.93
N TRP A 336 -25.05 3.37 7.92
CA TRP A 336 -24.95 1.90 7.99
C TRP A 336 -25.90 1.15 7.06
N ASP A 337 -26.81 1.85 6.38
CA ASP A 337 -27.72 1.25 5.40
C ASP A 337 -27.16 1.31 3.97
N ILE A 338 -26.15 2.15 3.71
CA ILE A 338 -25.67 2.46 2.34
C ILE A 338 -25.17 1.21 1.63
N GLY A 339 -24.28 0.44 2.24
CA GLY A 339 -23.74 -0.78 1.65
C GLY A 339 -24.84 -1.79 1.33
N TYR A 340 -25.78 -1.97 2.26
CA TYR A 340 -26.93 -2.85 2.10
C TYR A 340 -27.87 -2.38 0.97
N VAL A 341 -28.23 -1.10 0.97
CA VAL A 341 -29.10 -0.55 -0.07
C VAL A 341 -28.45 -0.59 -1.46
N SER A 342 -27.13 -0.30 -1.50
CA SER A 342 -26.35 -0.37 -2.75
C SER A 342 -26.35 -1.80 -3.31
N GLU A 343 -26.10 -2.81 -2.49
CA GLU A 343 -26.12 -4.21 -2.92
C GLU A 343 -27.49 -4.65 -3.41
N LYS A 344 -28.57 -4.29 -2.70
CA LYS A 344 -29.94 -4.60 -3.14
C LYS A 344 -30.31 -3.89 -4.45
N LEU A 345 -29.88 -2.64 -4.65
CA LEU A 345 -30.09 -1.90 -5.89
C LEU A 345 -29.29 -2.51 -7.05
N LEU A 346 -28.03 -2.89 -6.80
CA LEU A 346 -27.17 -3.54 -7.77
C LEU A 346 -27.79 -4.87 -8.25
N GLN A 347 -28.22 -5.70 -7.31
CA GLN A 347 -28.89 -6.99 -7.61
C GLN A 347 -30.18 -6.77 -8.44
N LYS A 348 -31.00 -5.77 -8.07
CA LYS A 348 -32.23 -5.45 -8.82
C LYS A 348 -31.96 -4.92 -10.21
N ARG A 349 -30.95 -4.07 -10.37
CA ARG A 349 -30.65 -3.38 -11.66
C ARG A 349 -29.98 -4.31 -12.66
N TYR A 350 -28.97 -5.04 -12.21
CA TYR A 350 -28.09 -5.82 -13.07
C TYR A 350 -28.38 -7.32 -13.03
N ALA A 351 -29.26 -7.77 -12.15
CA ALA A 351 -29.66 -9.17 -11.98
C ALA A 351 -28.48 -10.12 -11.77
N PHE A 352 -27.48 -9.71 -10.96
CA PHE A 352 -26.42 -10.57 -10.45
C PHE A 352 -26.06 -10.18 -9.02
N SER A 353 -25.33 -11.04 -8.31
CA SER A 353 -24.78 -10.73 -7.00
C SER A 353 -23.28 -11.04 -6.96
N GLU A 354 -22.56 -10.27 -6.17
CA GLU A 354 -21.14 -10.53 -5.88
C GLU A 354 -20.92 -11.95 -5.31
N GLN A 355 -21.88 -12.49 -4.57
CA GLN A 355 -21.82 -13.85 -4.03
C GLN A 355 -21.94 -14.94 -5.09
N GLU A 356 -22.69 -14.69 -6.16
CA GLU A 356 -22.75 -15.58 -7.33
C GLU A 356 -21.41 -15.58 -8.06
N VAL A 357 -20.88 -14.38 -8.32
CA VAL A 357 -19.60 -14.19 -9.02
C VAL A 357 -18.44 -14.79 -8.25
N LYS A 358 -18.40 -14.61 -6.93
CA LYS A 358 -17.39 -15.16 -6.02
C LYS A 358 -17.21 -16.67 -6.16
N GLN A 359 -18.27 -17.43 -6.48
CA GLN A 359 -18.18 -18.88 -6.65
C GLN A 359 -17.27 -19.32 -7.82
N TYR A 360 -16.92 -18.40 -8.71
CA TYR A 360 -16.07 -18.66 -9.87
C TYR A 360 -14.60 -18.30 -9.64
N PHE A 361 -14.28 -17.50 -8.61
CA PHE A 361 -12.93 -17.05 -8.34
C PHE A 361 -12.26 -17.83 -7.20
N THR A 362 -11.83 -19.06 -7.51
CA THR A 362 -11.01 -19.83 -6.58
C THR A 362 -9.58 -19.30 -6.61
N GLU A 363 -8.89 -19.30 -5.46
CA GLU A 363 -7.50 -18.81 -5.33
C GLU A 363 -6.58 -19.35 -6.43
N GLU A 364 -6.55 -20.67 -6.61
CA GLU A 364 -5.67 -21.33 -7.58
C GLU A 364 -5.93 -20.84 -9.01
N LYS A 365 -7.20 -20.69 -9.37
CA LYS A 365 -7.58 -20.30 -10.73
C LYS A 365 -7.30 -18.83 -10.99
N VAL A 366 -7.54 -17.97 -9.99
CA VAL A 366 -7.21 -16.54 -10.07
C VAL A 366 -5.72 -16.33 -10.22
N LEU A 367 -4.89 -17.02 -9.41
CA LEU A 367 -3.42 -16.93 -9.54
C LEU A 367 -2.94 -17.42 -10.90
N SER A 368 -3.47 -18.52 -11.40
CA SER A 368 -3.14 -19.02 -12.76
C SER A 368 -3.48 -17.99 -13.84
N GLY A 369 -4.63 -17.33 -13.73
CA GLY A 369 -5.04 -16.27 -14.67
C GLY A 369 -4.16 -15.03 -14.58
N LEU A 370 -3.86 -14.57 -13.37
CA LEU A 370 -2.94 -13.46 -13.13
C LEU A 370 -1.56 -13.73 -13.74
N PHE A 371 -1.00 -14.91 -13.48
CA PHE A 371 0.31 -15.31 -14.04
C PHE A 371 0.29 -15.31 -15.57
N LYS A 372 -0.81 -15.81 -16.15
CA LYS A 372 -0.98 -15.80 -17.61
C LYS A 372 -1.01 -14.40 -18.21
N VAL A 373 -1.64 -13.43 -17.52
CA VAL A 373 -1.62 -12.01 -17.94
C VAL A 373 -0.18 -11.48 -17.95
N ILE A 374 0.56 -11.68 -16.87
CA ILE A 374 1.94 -11.21 -16.72
C ILE A 374 2.86 -11.85 -17.78
N GLU A 375 2.76 -13.16 -17.96
CA GLU A 375 3.53 -13.91 -18.95
C GLU A 375 3.27 -13.41 -20.37
N THR A 376 2.01 -13.13 -20.68
CA THR A 376 1.61 -12.66 -22.02
C THR A 376 2.09 -11.26 -22.29
N LEU A 377 1.95 -10.33 -21.33
CA LEU A 377 2.34 -8.93 -21.50
C LEU A 377 3.84 -8.72 -21.55
N PHE A 378 4.56 -9.42 -20.68
CA PHE A 378 5.98 -9.11 -20.44
C PHE A 378 6.95 -10.17 -20.92
N GLY A 379 6.47 -11.32 -21.42
CA GLY A 379 7.32 -12.37 -21.96
C GLY A 379 8.17 -13.07 -20.90
N VAL A 380 7.66 -13.22 -19.70
CA VAL A 380 8.30 -13.90 -18.56
C VAL A 380 7.56 -15.19 -18.21
N CYS A 381 8.10 -15.99 -17.29
CA CYS A 381 7.47 -17.20 -16.77
C CYS A 381 7.39 -17.12 -15.25
N LEU A 382 6.21 -17.45 -14.66
CA LEU A 382 6.01 -17.51 -13.22
C LEU A 382 5.87 -18.97 -12.79
N LYS A 383 6.61 -19.34 -11.73
CA LYS A 383 6.61 -20.71 -11.20
C LYS A 383 6.62 -20.72 -9.67
N PRO A 384 6.02 -21.75 -9.04
CA PRO A 384 6.26 -21.98 -7.61
C PRO A 384 7.75 -22.16 -7.33
N ASP A 385 8.17 -21.69 -6.16
CA ASP A 385 9.54 -21.82 -5.65
C ASP A 385 9.51 -22.15 -4.16
N SER A 386 10.66 -22.31 -3.51
CA SER A 386 10.77 -22.70 -2.12
C SER A 386 11.60 -21.68 -1.34
N ALA A 387 11.08 -21.30 -0.19
CA ALA A 387 11.75 -20.42 0.79
C ALA A 387 11.28 -20.77 2.21
N ALA A 388 12.01 -20.29 3.22
CA ALA A 388 11.51 -20.27 4.58
C ALA A 388 10.33 -19.29 4.69
N LEU A 389 9.28 -19.65 5.41
CA LEU A 389 8.03 -18.89 5.50
C LEU A 389 7.74 -18.51 6.95
N TRP A 390 7.15 -17.34 7.19
CA TRP A 390 6.71 -16.89 8.53
C TRP A 390 5.33 -17.43 8.94
N HIS A 391 4.56 -17.93 7.98
CA HIS A 391 3.24 -18.53 8.23
C HIS A 391 2.93 -19.62 7.20
N GLN A 392 2.19 -20.66 7.60
CA GLN A 392 1.86 -21.80 6.74
C GLN A 392 1.03 -21.47 5.50
N ASP A 393 0.26 -20.36 5.53
CA ASP A 393 -0.59 -19.91 4.43
C ASP A 393 0.17 -19.08 3.40
N VAL A 394 1.43 -18.72 3.66
CA VAL A 394 2.27 -17.96 2.73
C VAL A 394 2.76 -18.86 1.62
N ARG A 395 2.76 -18.36 0.40
CA ARG A 395 3.28 -19.04 -0.79
C ARG A 395 4.48 -18.27 -1.33
N PHE A 396 5.36 -18.96 -2.05
CA PHE A 396 6.55 -18.37 -2.63
C PHE A 396 6.66 -18.70 -4.12
N PHE A 397 7.04 -17.72 -4.93
CA PHE A 397 7.10 -17.82 -6.39
C PHE A 397 8.36 -17.16 -6.93
N ARG A 398 8.75 -17.59 -8.15
CA ARG A 398 9.83 -17.00 -8.94
C ARG A 398 9.31 -16.50 -10.28
N ILE A 399 9.94 -15.43 -10.76
CA ILE A 399 9.78 -14.91 -12.12
C ILE A 399 11.10 -15.15 -12.83
N GLU A 400 11.03 -15.77 -14.01
CA GLU A 400 12.20 -16.08 -14.82
C GLU A 400 11.97 -15.73 -16.29
N THR A 401 13.06 -15.59 -17.05
CA THR A 401 12.95 -15.51 -18.52
C THR A 401 12.52 -16.86 -19.11
N PRO A 402 12.02 -16.92 -20.36
CA PRO A 402 11.74 -18.20 -21.04
C PRO A 402 12.95 -19.13 -21.12
N ALA A 403 14.18 -18.58 -21.03
CA ALA A 403 15.42 -19.36 -20.98
C ALA A 403 15.76 -19.89 -19.58
N GLY A 404 14.96 -19.56 -18.55
CA GLY A 404 15.13 -20.00 -17.17
C GLY A 404 16.06 -19.12 -16.32
N GLU A 405 16.42 -17.92 -16.78
CA GLU A 405 17.18 -16.98 -15.98
C GLU A 405 16.26 -16.34 -14.93
N LEU A 406 16.64 -16.38 -13.65
CA LEU A 406 15.90 -15.74 -12.56
C LEU A 406 15.90 -14.21 -12.70
N LEU A 407 14.72 -13.61 -12.71
CA LEU A 407 14.52 -12.16 -12.71
C LEU A 407 14.26 -11.64 -11.30
N GLY A 408 13.36 -12.28 -10.55
CA GLY A 408 12.98 -11.92 -9.20
C GLY A 408 12.14 -13.00 -8.54
N GLN A 409 11.82 -12.82 -7.25
CA GLN A 409 11.01 -13.75 -6.45
C GLN A 409 10.05 -12.97 -5.55
N PHE A 410 8.96 -13.61 -5.12
CA PHE A 410 8.03 -12.95 -4.21
C PHE A 410 7.32 -13.91 -3.28
N TYR A 411 7.05 -13.42 -2.08
CA TYR A 411 6.16 -14.04 -1.11
C TYR A 411 4.75 -13.53 -1.34
N LEU A 412 3.76 -14.38 -1.16
CA LEU A 412 2.35 -14.08 -1.32
C LEU A 412 1.60 -14.48 -0.05
N ASP A 413 1.16 -13.48 0.72
CA ASP A 413 0.44 -13.63 1.98
C ASP A 413 -0.98 -13.05 1.84
N LEU A 414 -1.95 -13.90 1.50
CA LEU A 414 -3.28 -13.47 1.04
C LEU A 414 -4.29 -13.26 2.14
N TYR A 415 -4.20 -13.98 3.28
CA TYR A 415 -5.33 -14.09 4.21
C TYR A 415 -5.21 -13.15 5.41
N ALA A 416 -6.38 -12.68 5.89
CA ALA A 416 -6.49 -11.93 7.12
C ALA A 416 -6.17 -12.79 8.35
N ARG A 417 -5.50 -12.19 9.34
CA ARG A 417 -5.18 -12.78 10.65
C ARG A 417 -5.27 -11.71 11.74
N GLU A 418 -5.52 -12.12 12.97
CA GLU A 418 -5.56 -11.24 14.15
C GLU A 418 -4.20 -10.53 14.38
N THR A 419 -3.09 -11.19 14.01
CA THR A 419 -1.72 -10.68 14.16
C THR A 419 -1.20 -9.96 12.92
N LYS A 420 -2.05 -9.69 11.93
CA LYS A 420 -1.65 -9.07 10.67
C LYS A 420 -2.34 -7.71 10.52
N ARG A 421 -1.55 -6.70 10.18
CA ARG A 421 -2.06 -5.36 9.86
C ARG A 421 -3.13 -5.44 8.76
N GLY A 422 -4.19 -4.66 8.89
CA GLY A 422 -5.25 -4.58 7.89
C GLY A 422 -4.83 -3.84 6.62
N GLY A 423 -5.63 -3.98 5.56
CA GLY A 423 -5.35 -3.44 4.24
C GLY A 423 -4.56 -4.41 3.35
N ALA A 424 -4.16 -3.96 2.16
CA ALA A 424 -3.24 -4.67 1.29
C ALA A 424 -2.03 -3.77 1.04
N TRP A 425 -0.86 -4.37 0.83
CA TRP A 425 0.36 -3.63 0.55
C TRP A 425 1.43 -4.54 -0.05
N MET A 426 2.23 -3.98 -0.93
CA MET A 426 3.50 -4.53 -1.34
C MET A 426 4.62 -3.95 -0.45
N ASP A 427 5.63 -4.77 -0.12
CA ASP A 427 6.85 -4.32 0.50
C ASP A 427 8.06 -5.05 -0.12
N GLU A 428 9.25 -4.50 0.05
CA GLU A 428 10.47 -5.07 -0.50
C GLU A 428 11.21 -5.92 0.52
N ALA A 429 11.59 -7.13 0.12
CA ALA A 429 12.46 -7.98 0.92
C ALA A 429 13.93 -7.81 0.54
N ILE A 430 14.20 -7.75 -0.74
CA ILE A 430 15.53 -7.56 -1.33
C ILE A 430 15.39 -6.69 -2.55
N THR A 431 16.24 -5.65 -2.65
CA THR A 431 16.26 -4.76 -3.80
C THR A 431 17.35 -5.17 -4.77
N ARG A 432 17.10 -5.01 -6.09
CA ARG A 432 18.08 -5.29 -7.12
C ARG A 432 19.28 -4.36 -7.01
N ARG A 433 20.48 -4.90 -7.11
CA ARG A 433 21.72 -4.13 -7.20
C ARG A 433 22.86 -4.91 -7.84
N ARG A 434 23.85 -4.20 -8.32
CA ARG A 434 25.16 -4.76 -8.63
C ARG A 434 25.94 -4.94 -7.33
N ARG A 435 26.40 -6.17 -7.07
CA ARG A 435 27.19 -6.45 -5.86
C ARG A 435 28.62 -5.92 -5.99
N PRO A 436 29.24 -5.51 -4.86
CA PRO A 436 30.64 -5.11 -4.87
C PRO A 436 31.55 -6.21 -5.41
N PRO A 437 32.66 -5.86 -6.08
CA PRO A 437 33.67 -6.84 -6.51
C PRO A 437 34.19 -7.66 -5.31
N GLY A 438 34.24 -8.98 -5.48
CA GLY A 438 34.74 -9.89 -4.44
C GLY A 438 33.70 -10.34 -3.43
N SER A 439 32.41 -10.04 -3.62
CA SER A 439 31.33 -10.62 -2.84
C SER A 439 31.31 -12.15 -3.00
N VAL A 440 30.94 -12.87 -1.92
CA VAL A 440 30.95 -14.34 -1.84
C VAL A 440 29.93 -15.00 -2.81
N ALA A 441 28.95 -14.24 -3.27
CA ALA A 441 27.90 -14.76 -4.15
C ALA A 441 28.42 -14.99 -5.58
N SER A 442 28.00 -16.09 -6.20
CA SER A 442 28.37 -16.47 -7.57
C SER A 442 27.79 -15.56 -8.65
N ASP A 443 26.75 -14.76 -8.31
CA ASP A 443 26.09 -13.83 -9.21
C ASP A 443 26.46 -12.38 -8.83
N ASN A 444 26.91 -11.62 -9.83
CA ASN A 444 27.26 -10.20 -9.64
C ASN A 444 26.02 -9.30 -9.44
N ILE A 445 24.82 -9.80 -9.72
CA ILE A 445 23.55 -9.07 -9.57
C ILE A 445 22.70 -9.73 -8.48
N GLN A 446 22.41 -8.96 -7.43
CA GLN A 446 21.41 -9.31 -6.44
C GLN A 446 20.02 -9.22 -7.08
N LYS A 447 19.27 -10.32 -7.06
CA LYS A 447 17.92 -10.34 -7.63
C LYS A 447 16.90 -9.78 -6.64
N PRO A 448 15.89 -9.05 -7.11
CA PRO A 448 14.87 -8.46 -6.24
C PRO A 448 13.92 -9.52 -5.68
N VAL A 449 13.42 -9.27 -4.47
CA VAL A 449 12.40 -10.08 -3.80
C VAL A 449 11.37 -9.15 -3.18
N ALA A 450 10.07 -9.47 -3.34
CA ALA A 450 8.96 -8.69 -2.83
C ALA A 450 8.10 -9.48 -1.84
N TYR A 451 7.39 -8.76 -0.95
CA TYR A 451 6.28 -9.25 -0.17
C TYR A 451 4.98 -8.69 -0.75
N LEU A 452 4.02 -9.54 -1.10
CA LEU A 452 2.67 -9.15 -1.50
C LEU A 452 1.70 -9.59 -0.42
N ASN A 453 1.06 -8.63 0.25
CA ASN A 453 0.24 -8.86 1.42
C ASN A 453 -1.19 -8.40 1.17
N CYS A 454 -2.16 -9.28 1.43
CA CYS A 454 -3.59 -9.00 1.37
C CYS A 454 -4.28 -9.41 2.67
N ASN A 455 -5.58 -9.12 2.78
CA ASN A 455 -6.40 -9.51 3.93
C ASN A 455 -7.73 -10.13 3.47
N PHE A 456 -7.66 -11.11 2.57
CA PHE A 456 -8.80 -11.83 2.03
C PHE A 456 -9.37 -12.87 3.02
N SER A 457 -10.57 -13.38 2.70
CA SER A 457 -11.16 -14.48 3.42
C SER A 457 -10.34 -15.75 3.23
N ARG A 458 -10.13 -16.50 4.34
CA ARG A 458 -9.48 -17.81 4.30
C ARG A 458 -10.41 -18.87 3.67
N PRO A 459 -9.89 -20.06 3.33
CA PRO A 459 -10.72 -21.22 3.05
C PRO A 459 -11.72 -21.49 4.18
N ILE A 460 -13.00 -21.65 3.84
CA ILE A 460 -14.08 -21.84 4.82
C ILE A 460 -14.80 -23.15 4.52
N GLY A 461 -15.00 -23.96 5.55
CA GLY A 461 -15.72 -25.22 5.46
C GLY A 461 -14.96 -26.35 4.75
N SER A 462 -15.60 -27.52 4.67
CA SER A 462 -15.08 -28.69 3.97
C SER A 462 -16.16 -29.37 3.13
N LYS A 463 -15.73 -30.02 2.05
CA LYS A 463 -16.60 -30.86 1.20
C LYS A 463 -15.94 -32.22 1.06
N ASN A 464 -16.67 -33.29 1.41
CA ASN A 464 -16.16 -34.67 1.38
C ASN A 464 -14.86 -34.86 2.19
N GLY A 465 -14.71 -34.16 3.32
CA GLY A 465 -13.51 -34.25 4.18
C GLY A 465 -12.28 -33.49 3.69
N GLN A 466 -12.40 -32.76 2.59
CA GLN A 466 -11.35 -31.86 2.08
C GLN A 466 -11.74 -30.40 2.34
N ALA A 467 -10.79 -29.57 2.73
CA ALA A 467 -11.01 -28.13 2.85
C ALA A 467 -11.45 -27.56 1.49
N ARG A 468 -12.43 -26.66 1.49
CA ARG A 468 -12.81 -25.92 0.27
C ARG A 468 -11.70 -24.92 -0.05
N PRO A 469 -11.45 -24.60 -1.33
CA PRO A 469 -10.52 -23.54 -1.69
C PRO A 469 -11.03 -22.19 -1.19
N ALA A 470 -10.13 -21.24 -0.98
CA ALA A 470 -10.51 -19.85 -0.77
C ALA A 470 -11.25 -19.31 -2.02
N LEU A 471 -12.27 -18.52 -1.77
CA LEU A 471 -13.05 -17.85 -2.80
C LEU A 471 -12.88 -16.36 -2.66
N PHE A 472 -12.54 -15.69 -3.76
CA PHE A 472 -12.31 -14.25 -3.80
C PHE A 472 -13.53 -13.52 -4.38
N THR A 473 -13.86 -12.37 -3.82
CA THR A 473 -14.73 -11.42 -4.49
C THR A 473 -14.00 -10.84 -5.71
N HIS A 474 -14.74 -10.20 -6.61
CA HIS A 474 -14.08 -9.51 -7.74
C HIS A 474 -13.18 -8.36 -7.24
N ASP A 475 -13.57 -7.68 -6.16
CA ASP A 475 -12.74 -6.66 -5.51
C ASP A 475 -11.44 -7.25 -4.92
N ASP A 476 -11.48 -8.46 -4.34
CA ASP A 476 -10.26 -9.17 -3.90
C ASP A 476 -9.34 -9.46 -5.09
N VAL A 477 -9.92 -9.86 -6.23
CA VAL A 477 -9.15 -10.08 -7.47
C VAL A 477 -8.51 -8.78 -7.96
N ILE A 478 -9.23 -7.67 -7.98
CA ILE A 478 -8.69 -6.34 -8.34
C ILE A 478 -7.56 -5.97 -7.40
N THR A 479 -7.74 -6.14 -6.08
CA THR A 479 -6.69 -5.87 -5.07
C THR A 479 -5.45 -6.72 -5.31
N LEU A 480 -5.59 -8.01 -5.62
CA LEU A 480 -4.46 -8.89 -5.93
C LEU A 480 -3.69 -8.44 -7.17
N PHE A 481 -4.39 -8.02 -8.22
CA PHE A 481 -3.77 -7.44 -9.42
C PHE A 481 -3.06 -6.14 -9.12
N HIS A 482 -3.64 -5.29 -8.27
CA HIS A 482 -3.06 -4.05 -7.80
C HIS A 482 -1.71 -4.30 -7.09
N GLU A 483 -1.70 -5.11 -6.02
CA GLU A 483 -0.47 -5.40 -5.27
C GLU A 483 0.59 -6.08 -6.15
N THR A 484 0.14 -6.92 -7.08
CA THR A 484 1.05 -7.52 -8.05
C THR A 484 1.65 -6.49 -8.99
N GLY A 485 0.92 -5.45 -9.36
CA GLY A 485 1.46 -4.33 -10.16
C GLY A 485 2.63 -3.62 -9.48
N HIS A 486 2.52 -3.34 -8.17
CA HIS A 486 3.67 -2.87 -7.37
C HIS A 486 4.81 -3.88 -7.35
N GLY A 487 4.48 -5.17 -7.13
CA GLY A 487 5.47 -6.25 -7.17
C GLY A 487 6.22 -6.30 -8.51
N LEU A 488 5.52 -6.20 -9.63
CA LEU A 488 6.15 -6.20 -10.95
C LEU A 488 7.09 -5.00 -11.17
N HIS A 489 6.72 -3.82 -10.66
CA HIS A 489 7.60 -2.65 -10.71
C HIS A 489 8.91 -2.88 -9.97
N HIS A 490 8.86 -3.58 -8.83
CA HIS A 490 10.06 -3.95 -8.07
C HIS A 490 10.84 -5.11 -8.74
N LEU A 491 10.15 -6.16 -9.19
CA LEU A 491 10.75 -7.42 -9.64
C LEU A 491 11.31 -7.40 -11.07
N LEU A 492 10.72 -6.58 -11.96
CA LEU A 492 11.12 -6.51 -13.36
C LEU A 492 12.09 -5.36 -13.65
N THR A 493 12.57 -4.68 -12.64
CA THR A 493 13.58 -3.62 -12.80
C THR A 493 14.86 -4.17 -13.41
N ARG A 494 15.48 -3.38 -14.30
CA ARG A 494 16.80 -3.64 -14.87
C ARG A 494 17.86 -2.68 -14.33
N VAL A 495 17.49 -1.83 -13.40
CA VAL A 495 18.40 -0.89 -12.76
C VAL A 495 19.23 -1.62 -11.73
N ASP A 496 20.56 -1.53 -11.84
CA ASP A 496 21.53 -2.18 -10.95
C ASP A 496 21.98 -1.29 -9.80
N GLU A 497 21.48 -0.04 -9.74
CA GLU A 497 21.79 0.94 -8.69
C GLU A 497 20.66 0.93 -7.62
N LEU A 498 20.96 0.41 -6.44
CA LEU A 498 20.00 0.12 -5.37
C LEU A 498 19.07 1.30 -5.06
N ALA A 499 19.61 2.52 -4.97
CA ALA A 499 18.87 3.72 -4.55
C ALA A 499 17.72 4.12 -5.51
N VAL A 500 17.69 3.60 -6.73
CA VAL A 500 16.65 3.90 -7.74
C VAL A 500 16.17 2.65 -8.48
N ALA A 501 16.44 1.45 -7.95
CA ALA A 501 15.99 0.18 -8.52
C ALA A 501 14.58 -0.18 -8.04
N GLY A 502 13.75 -0.71 -8.93
CA GLY A 502 12.38 -1.09 -8.61
C GLY A 502 11.53 0.12 -8.19
N ILE A 503 10.94 0.06 -7.01
CA ILE A 503 10.12 1.16 -6.49
C ILE A 503 10.95 2.26 -5.81
N HIS A 504 12.25 2.03 -5.55
CA HIS A 504 13.12 3.02 -4.93
C HIS A 504 13.28 4.26 -5.80
N GLY A 505 13.18 5.44 -5.19
CA GLY A 505 13.36 6.72 -5.85
C GLY A 505 12.26 7.09 -6.87
N VAL A 506 11.21 6.29 -7.00
CA VAL A 506 10.00 6.65 -7.75
C VAL A 506 9.25 7.73 -6.99
N GLU A 507 8.80 8.78 -7.67
CA GLU A 507 7.95 9.80 -7.09
C GLU A 507 6.66 9.17 -6.53
N TRP A 508 6.34 9.46 -5.26
CA TRP A 508 5.26 8.80 -4.53
C TRP A 508 3.88 8.96 -5.19
N ASP A 509 3.65 10.07 -5.89
CA ASP A 509 2.44 10.31 -6.66
C ASP A 509 2.40 9.63 -8.04
N ALA A 510 3.47 8.89 -8.38
CA ALA A 510 3.51 7.98 -9.53
C ALA A 510 3.57 6.50 -9.15
N VAL A 511 3.79 6.18 -7.87
CA VAL A 511 4.03 4.80 -7.42
C VAL A 511 2.86 3.87 -7.70
N GLU A 512 1.63 4.41 -7.70
CA GLU A 512 0.39 3.67 -7.99
C GLU A 512 0.13 3.43 -9.49
N LEU A 513 0.96 3.97 -10.39
CA LEU A 513 0.73 3.79 -11.83
C LEU A 513 0.74 2.31 -12.25
N PRO A 514 1.75 1.49 -11.89
CA PRO A 514 1.77 0.08 -12.29
C PRO A 514 0.69 -0.77 -11.61
N SER A 515 0.36 -0.47 -10.35
CA SER A 515 -0.67 -1.19 -9.61
C SER A 515 -2.05 -0.97 -10.20
N GLN A 516 -2.45 0.27 -10.38
CA GLN A 516 -3.74 0.64 -10.98
C GLN A 516 -3.83 0.25 -12.47
N PHE A 517 -2.70 0.23 -13.19
CA PHE A 517 -2.65 -0.29 -14.56
C PHE A 517 -3.08 -1.76 -14.62
N MET A 518 -2.60 -2.60 -13.73
CA MET A 518 -2.93 -4.02 -13.70
C MET A 518 -4.42 -4.28 -13.41
N GLU A 519 -5.09 -3.42 -12.65
CA GLU A 519 -6.52 -3.54 -12.33
C GLU A 519 -7.41 -3.60 -13.59
N ASN A 520 -7.02 -2.92 -14.69
CA ASN A 520 -7.81 -2.90 -15.92
C ASN A 520 -8.02 -4.31 -16.49
N TYR A 521 -7.07 -5.22 -16.33
CA TYR A 521 -7.17 -6.59 -16.83
C TYR A 521 -8.24 -7.42 -16.12
N CYS A 522 -8.66 -7.03 -14.92
CA CYS A 522 -9.76 -7.68 -14.21
C CYS A 522 -11.13 -7.46 -14.88
N TRP A 523 -11.21 -6.57 -15.87
CA TRP A 523 -12.40 -6.25 -16.64
C TRP A 523 -12.32 -6.72 -18.10
N GLU A 524 -11.27 -7.43 -18.48
CA GLU A 524 -11.12 -8.01 -19.81
C GLU A 524 -11.72 -9.42 -19.87
N TRP A 525 -12.61 -9.67 -20.82
CA TRP A 525 -13.33 -10.95 -20.93
C TRP A 525 -12.38 -12.15 -21.01
N SER A 526 -11.36 -12.08 -21.85
CA SER A 526 -10.39 -13.15 -22.02
C SER A 526 -9.63 -13.50 -20.73
N VAL A 527 -9.39 -12.49 -19.90
CA VAL A 527 -8.75 -12.65 -18.57
C VAL A 527 -9.74 -13.28 -17.61
N VAL A 528 -10.93 -12.70 -17.45
CA VAL A 528 -11.95 -13.18 -16.50
C VAL A 528 -12.37 -14.62 -16.81
N GLN A 529 -12.57 -14.94 -18.09
CA GLN A 529 -12.84 -16.32 -18.51
C GLN A 529 -11.71 -17.27 -18.12
N GLY A 530 -10.45 -16.87 -18.35
CA GLY A 530 -9.27 -17.68 -18.08
C GLY A 530 -8.98 -17.88 -16.58
N MET A 531 -9.32 -16.90 -15.74
CA MET A 531 -9.06 -16.93 -14.29
C MET A 531 -10.27 -17.37 -13.46
N SER A 532 -11.34 -17.85 -14.09
CA SER A 532 -12.56 -18.27 -13.41
C SER A 532 -12.82 -19.77 -13.55
N SER A 533 -13.36 -20.36 -12.48
CA SER A 533 -13.80 -21.76 -12.44
C SER A 533 -14.74 -21.95 -11.24
N HIS A 534 -16.00 -22.29 -11.51
CA HIS A 534 -16.98 -22.50 -10.45
C HIS A 534 -16.52 -23.60 -9.48
N VAL A 535 -16.52 -23.30 -8.20
CA VAL A 535 -15.96 -24.14 -7.14
C VAL A 535 -16.53 -25.56 -7.08
N ASP A 536 -17.80 -25.76 -7.49
CA ASP A 536 -18.46 -27.06 -7.46
C ASP A 536 -18.52 -27.74 -8.83
N THR A 537 -18.62 -26.99 -9.94
CA THR A 537 -18.83 -27.54 -11.28
C THR A 537 -17.59 -27.48 -12.17
N GLY A 538 -16.58 -26.67 -11.82
CA GLY A 538 -15.39 -26.44 -12.63
C GLY A 538 -15.65 -25.64 -13.91
N GLN A 539 -16.85 -25.16 -14.16
CA GLN A 539 -17.18 -24.37 -15.35
C GLN A 539 -16.66 -22.93 -15.21
N PRO A 540 -16.14 -22.32 -16.28
CA PRO A 540 -15.75 -20.92 -16.25
C PRO A 540 -16.98 -20.01 -16.07
N LEU A 541 -16.74 -18.76 -15.65
CA LEU A 541 -17.79 -17.75 -15.51
C LEU A 541 -18.52 -17.56 -16.84
N PRO A 542 -19.88 -17.64 -16.86
CA PRO A 542 -20.64 -17.47 -18.09
C PRO A 542 -20.51 -16.06 -18.67
N ARG A 543 -20.41 -15.94 -19.98
CA ARG A 543 -20.36 -14.62 -20.67
C ARG A 543 -21.51 -13.71 -20.24
N ALA A 544 -22.71 -14.24 -20.11
CA ALA A 544 -23.88 -13.46 -19.69
C ALA A 544 -23.74 -12.88 -18.28
N LEU A 545 -23.04 -13.57 -17.38
CA LEU A 545 -22.75 -13.08 -16.02
C LEU A 545 -21.67 -11.98 -16.08
N PHE A 546 -20.62 -12.17 -16.87
CA PHE A 546 -19.60 -11.15 -17.10
C PHE A 546 -20.20 -9.87 -17.71
N ASP A 547 -21.11 -9.98 -18.68
CA ASP A 547 -21.76 -8.81 -19.28
C ASP A 547 -22.57 -8.00 -18.24
N LYS A 548 -23.17 -8.66 -17.26
CA LYS A 548 -23.82 -8.02 -16.10
C LYS A 548 -22.81 -7.33 -15.18
N MET A 549 -21.68 -7.99 -14.87
CA MET A 549 -20.60 -7.39 -14.10
C MET A 549 -20.08 -6.12 -14.81
N LEU A 550 -19.81 -6.22 -16.11
CA LEU A 550 -19.31 -5.08 -16.91
C LEU A 550 -20.32 -3.92 -16.96
N ALA A 551 -21.62 -4.23 -17.06
CA ALA A 551 -22.67 -3.21 -16.99
C ALA A 551 -22.71 -2.51 -15.61
N ALA A 552 -22.32 -3.21 -14.55
CA ALA A 552 -22.26 -2.68 -13.19
C ALA A 552 -20.90 -2.03 -12.83
N LYS A 553 -19.88 -2.12 -13.69
CA LYS A 553 -18.52 -1.63 -13.43
C LYS A 553 -18.48 -0.21 -12.85
N ASN A 554 -19.27 0.68 -13.42
CA ASN A 554 -19.32 2.09 -13.02
C ASN A 554 -20.50 2.42 -12.09
N PHE A 555 -21.07 1.39 -11.43
CA PHE A 555 -22.15 1.58 -10.47
C PHE A 555 -21.65 2.41 -9.30
N GLN A 556 -22.27 3.58 -9.10
CA GLN A 556 -21.91 4.54 -8.03
C GLN A 556 -20.47 5.09 -8.13
N SER A 557 -19.86 5.08 -9.31
CA SER A 557 -18.51 5.64 -9.53
C SER A 557 -18.41 7.12 -9.14
N GLY A 558 -19.47 7.91 -9.30
CA GLY A 558 -19.53 9.30 -8.86
C GLY A 558 -19.36 9.45 -7.35
N MET A 559 -20.10 8.66 -6.57
CA MET A 559 -19.98 8.66 -5.10
C MET A 559 -18.59 8.18 -4.64
N GLN A 560 -18.06 7.13 -5.26
CA GLN A 560 -16.73 6.61 -4.96
C GLN A 560 -15.63 7.63 -5.24
N THR A 561 -15.71 8.31 -6.40
CA THR A 561 -14.75 9.36 -6.78
C THR A 561 -14.78 10.52 -5.78
N LEU A 562 -15.95 11.04 -5.41
CA LEU A 562 -16.04 12.10 -4.40
C LEU A 562 -15.53 11.65 -3.03
N ARG A 563 -15.71 10.38 -2.67
CA ARG A 563 -15.17 9.83 -1.42
C ARG A 563 -13.64 9.85 -1.38
N GLN A 564 -12.99 9.46 -2.49
CA GLN A 564 -11.53 9.52 -2.59
C GLN A 564 -11.00 10.95 -2.62
N ILE A 565 -11.74 11.86 -3.24
CA ILE A 565 -11.39 13.29 -3.23
C ILE A 565 -11.56 13.89 -1.83
N GLU A 566 -12.61 13.50 -1.07
CA GLU A 566 -12.78 13.88 0.35
C GLU A 566 -11.52 13.53 1.16
N PHE A 567 -11.02 12.31 1.00
CA PHE A 567 -9.80 11.84 1.71
C PHE A 567 -8.56 12.62 1.30
N SER A 568 -8.39 12.85 -0.01
CA SER A 568 -7.25 13.57 -0.56
C SER A 568 -7.23 15.04 -0.15
N LEU A 569 -8.38 15.73 -0.21
CA LEU A 569 -8.52 17.11 0.24
C LEU A 569 -8.32 17.24 1.74
N PHE A 570 -8.90 16.33 2.52
CA PHE A 570 -8.74 16.32 3.97
C PHE A 570 -7.26 16.16 4.34
N ASP A 571 -6.55 15.18 3.77
CA ASP A 571 -5.13 14.98 4.01
C ASP A 571 -4.31 16.23 3.66
N LEU A 572 -4.48 16.75 2.45
CA LEU A 572 -3.68 17.88 1.98
C LEU A 572 -3.92 19.15 2.80
N LEU A 573 -5.20 19.47 3.09
CA LEU A 573 -5.57 20.64 3.91
C LEU A 573 -5.15 20.47 5.37
N LEU A 574 -5.16 19.24 5.89
CA LEU A 574 -4.69 18.93 7.24
C LEU A 574 -3.19 19.23 7.42
N HIS A 575 -2.42 19.11 6.35
CA HIS A 575 -0.98 19.34 6.34
C HIS A 575 -0.55 20.68 5.74
N SER A 576 -1.49 21.47 5.21
CA SER A 576 -1.23 22.82 4.67
C SER A 576 -1.90 23.92 5.47
N ASP A 577 -3.22 23.98 5.50
CA ASP A 577 -4.02 25.08 6.05
C ASP A 577 -4.32 24.93 7.53
N TYR A 578 -4.37 23.69 8.04
CA TYR A 578 -4.70 23.43 9.43
C TYR A 578 -3.57 23.81 10.37
N ASP A 579 -3.89 24.61 11.40
CA ASP A 579 -2.96 24.91 12.48
C ASP A 579 -3.33 24.13 13.74
N PRO A 580 -2.50 23.18 14.18
CA PRO A 580 -2.77 22.42 15.40
C PRO A 580 -2.72 23.27 16.71
N ALA A 581 -2.32 24.52 16.63
CA ALA A 581 -2.37 25.47 17.75
C ALA A 581 -3.69 26.25 17.83
N ASP A 582 -4.50 26.23 16.77
CA ASP A 582 -5.80 26.90 16.75
C ASP A 582 -6.86 26.15 17.55
N GLU A 583 -7.99 26.82 17.85
CA GLU A 583 -9.15 26.20 18.49
C GLU A 583 -9.91 25.23 17.55
N ARG A 584 -9.70 25.30 16.24
CA ARG A 584 -10.31 24.44 15.22
C ARG A 584 -9.83 23.01 15.36
N SER A 585 -10.75 22.07 15.52
CA SER A 585 -10.38 20.64 15.60
C SER A 585 -10.16 20.01 14.23
N VAL A 586 -9.48 18.86 14.21
CA VAL A 586 -9.33 18.00 13.00
C VAL A 586 -10.70 17.60 12.45
N LEU A 587 -11.69 17.38 13.31
CA LEU A 587 -13.05 17.02 12.89
C LEU A 587 -13.81 18.21 12.29
N ASP A 588 -13.53 19.45 12.72
CA ASP A 588 -14.09 20.65 12.08
C ASP A 588 -13.56 20.80 10.66
N LEU A 589 -12.26 20.62 10.46
CA LEU A 589 -11.66 20.60 9.11
C LEU A 589 -12.30 19.51 8.23
N LEU A 590 -12.44 18.29 8.74
CA LEU A 590 -13.11 17.22 8.02
C LEU A 590 -14.56 17.57 7.67
N GLY A 591 -15.27 18.24 8.59
CA GLY A 591 -16.61 18.76 8.38
C GLY A 591 -16.67 19.78 7.24
N ASP A 592 -15.68 20.69 7.15
CA ASP A 592 -15.58 21.67 6.06
C ASP A 592 -15.35 20.99 4.71
N VAL A 593 -14.42 20.06 4.63
CA VAL A 593 -14.17 19.26 3.41
C VAL A 593 -15.42 18.51 2.97
N ARG A 594 -16.14 17.88 3.92
CA ARG A 594 -17.40 17.19 3.62
C ARG A 594 -18.47 18.12 3.08
N ARG A 595 -18.60 19.34 3.63
CA ARG A 595 -19.51 20.35 3.08
C ARG A 595 -19.13 20.75 1.65
N GLU A 596 -17.85 20.77 1.34
CA GLU A 596 -17.36 21.11 0.01
C GLU A 596 -17.64 20.00 -1.00
N VAL A 597 -17.36 18.73 -0.70
CA VAL A 597 -17.33 17.66 -1.72
C VAL A 597 -18.29 16.50 -1.47
N ALA A 598 -18.69 16.20 -0.23
CA ALA A 598 -19.48 15.00 0.05
C ALA A 598 -20.95 15.14 -0.37
N VAL A 599 -21.51 14.07 -0.90
CA VAL A 599 -22.98 13.91 -1.13
C VAL A 599 -23.65 13.13 -0.01
N LEU A 600 -22.84 12.54 0.87
CA LEU A 600 -23.25 11.78 2.03
C LEU A 600 -22.34 12.14 3.20
N VAL A 601 -22.94 12.65 4.28
CA VAL A 601 -22.20 13.00 5.50
C VAL A 601 -22.45 11.93 6.56
N PRO A 602 -21.38 11.28 7.06
CA PRO A 602 -21.49 10.33 8.16
C PRO A 602 -21.99 10.99 9.46
N PRO A 603 -22.47 10.19 10.43
CA PRO A 603 -22.88 10.71 11.74
C PRO A 603 -21.77 11.48 12.45
N ALA A 604 -22.14 12.45 13.31
CA ALA A 604 -21.19 13.30 14.02
C ALA A 604 -20.21 12.53 14.95
N TRP A 605 -20.58 11.33 15.36
CA TRP A 605 -19.72 10.44 16.17
C TRP A 605 -18.73 9.61 15.33
N HIS A 606 -18.75 9.70 14.02
CA HIS A 606 -17.79 9.01 13.14
C HIS A 606 -16.37 9.60 13.33
N ARG A 607 -15.39 8.73 13.53
CA ARG A 607 -13.99 9.09 13.82
C ARG A 607 -13.04 8.60 12.74
N PHE A 608 -13.32 8.96 11.48
CA PHE A 608 -12.49 8.57 10.34
C PHE A 608 -10.99 8.85 10.55
N PRO A 609 -10.55 10.02 11.06
CA PRO A 609 -9.12 10.29 11.24
C PRO A 609 -8.41 9.28 12.13
N ASN A 610 -9.07 8.73 13.15
CA ASN A 610 -8.49 7.80 14.11
C ASN A 610 -8.11 6.44 13.51
N SER A 611 -8.66 6.09 12.34
CA SER A 611 -8.35 4.87 11.60
C SER A 611 -7.66 5.12 10.25
N PHE A 612 -7.31 6.38 9.95
CA PHE A 612 -6.69 6.74 8.68
C PHE A 612 -5.17 6.49 8.71
N ALA A 613 -4.79 5.23 8.83
CA ALA A 613 -3.39 4.80 8.93
C ALA A 613 -2.53 5.24 7.75
N HIS A 614 -3.07 5.37 6.54
CA HIS A 614 -2.33 5.83 5.36
C HIS A 614 -1.54 7.10 5.63
N ILE A 615 -2.18 8.12 6.23
CA ILE A 615 -1.55 9.43 6.43
C ILE A 615 -0.81 9.55 7.77
N PHE A 616 -1.14 8.75 8.79
CA PHE A 616 -0.52 8.84 10.12
C PHE A 616 0.54 7.76 10.40
N ALA A 617 0.49 6.63 9.67
CA ALA A 617 1.39 5.50 9.87
C ALA A 617 1.93 4.88 8.57
N GLY A 618 1.35 5.21 7.41
CA GLY A 618 1.64 4.56 6.12
C GLY A 618 2.47 5.38 5.14
N GLY A 619 3.01 6.55 5.53
CA GLY A 619 3.86 7.37 4.65
C GLY A 619 3.11 8.28 3.66
N TYR A 620 1.77 8.27 3.64
CA TYR A 620 0.95 9.09 2.74
C TYR A 620 0.58 10.48 3.31
N GLY A 621 1.26 10.99 4.35
CA GLY A 621 1.01 12.32 4.89
C GLY A 621 1.20 13.42 3.84
N ALA A 622 0.17 14.23 3.57
CA ALA A 622 0.08 15.16 2.45
C ALA A 622 0.36 14.51 1.09
N GLY A 623 0.01 13.23 0.94
CA GLY A 623 0.30 12.42 -0.23
C GLY A 623 -0.83 11.49 -0.66
N TYR A 624 -1.98 11.48 0.03
CA TYR A 624 -3.09 10.60 -0.32
C TYR A 624 -3.68 10.90 -1.72
N TYR A 625 -3.52 12.13 -2.20
CA TYR A 625 -3.91 12.51 -3.57
C TYR A 625 -3.23 11.66 -4.64
N SER A 626 -2.11 11.01 -4.32
CA SER A 626 -1.33 10.16 -5.22
C SER A 626 -2.17 9.09 -5.91
N TYR A 627 -3.18 8.54 -5.21
CA TYR A 627 -4.11 7.58 -5.80
C TYR A 627 -4.87 8.16 -6.99
N LYS A 628 -5.45 9.36 -6.85
CA LYS A 628 -6.17 10.02 -7.95
C LYS A 628 -5.25 10.57 -9.03
N TRP A 629 -4.07 11.02 -8.64
CA TRP A 629 -3.06 11.48 -9.58
C TRP A 629 -2.55 10.35 -10.47
N ALA A 630 -2.19 9.22 -9.87
CA ALA A 630 -1.71 8.05 -10.59
C ALA A 630 -2.81 7.35 -11.40
N GLU A 631 -4.09 7.42 -11.00
CA GLU A 631 -5.21 6.93 -11.84
C GLU A 631 -5.26 7.62 -13.20
N VAL A 632 -4.93 8.91 -13.29
CA VAL A 632 -4.82 9.62 -14.57
C VAL A 632 -3.72 8.98 -15.43
N LEU A 633 -2.55 8.74 -14.83
CA LEU A 633 -1.40 8.14 -15.52
C LEU A 633 -1.73 6.71 -15.97
N SER A 634 -2.29 5.91 -15.07
CA SER A 634 -2.64 4.51 -15.31
C SER A 634 -3.70 4.35 -16.41
N ALA A 635 -4.81 5.09 -16.31
CA ALA A 635 -5.88 5.04 -17.30
C ALA A 635 -5.37 5.46 -18.69
N ASP A 636 -4.53 6.49 -18.75
CA ASP A 636 -3.94 6.96 -20.00
C ASP A 636 -2.93 5.94 -20.56
N CYS A 637 -2.15 5.27 -19.70
CA CYS A 637 -1.28 4.18 -20.14
C CYS A 637 -2.08 2.99 -20.70
N TYR A 638 -3.19 2.61 -20.06
CA TYR A 638 -4.06 1.56 -20.57
C TYR A 638 -4.74 1.97 -21.88
N GLY A 639 -5.02 3.25 -22.05
CA GLY A 639 -5.50 3.82 -23.31
C GLY A 639 -4.62 3.51 -24.52
N ALA A 640 -3.31 3.26 -24.36
CA ALA A 640 -2.43 2.84 -25.45
C ALA A 640 -2.79 1.44 -25.97
N PHE A 641 -3.21 0.52 -25.12
CA PHE A 641 -3.69 -0.81 -25.51
C PHE A 641 -5.07 -0.74 -26.16
N GLU A 642 -5.95 0.14 -25.67
CA GLU A 642 -7.24 0.42 -26.34
C GLU A 642 -7.04 0.97 -27.76
N GLU A 643 -6.08 1.89 -27.95
CA GLU A 643 -5.69 2.45 -29.23
C GLU A 643 -5.10 1.39 -30.17
N ALA A 644 -4.36 0.41 -29.64
CA ALA A 644 -3.84 -0.74 -30.39
C ALA A 644 -4.96 -1.74 -30.78
N GLY A 645 -6.11 -1.68 -30.07
CA GLY A 645 -7.25 -2.60 -30.29
C GLY A 645 -7.06 -4.00 -29.73
N ASP A 646 -6.01 -4.22 -28.94
CA ASP A 646 -5.70 -5.49 -28.26
C ASP A 646 -5.12 -5.22 -26.85
N PRO A 647 -5.81 -5.64 -25.76
CA PRO A 647 -5.31 -5.48 -24.40
C PRO A 647 -4.01 -6.26 -24.16
N PHE A 648 -3.63 -7.17 -25.05
CA PHE A 648 -2.41 -7.95 -25.00
C PHE A 648 -1.42 -7.64 -26.12
N ASP A 649 -1.53 -6.45 -26.75
CA ASP A 649 -0.57 -6.01 -27.75
C ASP A 649 0.85 -6.08 -27.20
N GLN A 650 1.66 -6.96 -27.78
CA GLN A 650 2.98 -7.26 -27.26
C GLN A 650 3.98 -6.11 -27.39
N ASP A 651 3.88 -5.33 -28.48
CA ASP A 651 4.75 -4.17 -28.68
C ASP A 651 4.47 -3.09 -27.63
N THR A 652 3.20 -2.86 -27.32
CA THR A 652 2.77 -1.93 -26.25
C THR A 652 3.16 -2.48 -24.87
N GLY A 653 2.98 -3.78 -24.60
CA GLY A 653 3.42 -4.42 -23.36
C GLY A 653 4.93 -4.33 -23.14
N GLN A 654 5.72 -4.60 -24.17
CA GLN A 654 7.17 -4.45 -24.09
C GLN A 654 7.61 -2.98 -23.95
N ARG A 655 6.90 -2.05 -24.57
CA ARG A 655 7.14 -0.62 -24.37
C ARG A 655 6.83 -0.20 -22.92
N PHE A 656 5.73 -0.69 -22.33
CA PHE A 656 5.39 -0.44 -20.93
C PHE A 656 6.48 -1.02 -19.98
N LEU A 657 6.89 -2.27 -20.23
CA LEU A 657 7.99 -2.90 -19.50
C LEU A 657 9.28 -2.06 -19.57
N ASN A 658 9.66 -1.62 -20.78
CA ASN A 658 10.95 -0.96 -20.99
C ASN A 658 10.97 0.51 -20.56
N THR A 659 9.83 1.19 -20.45
CA THR A 659 9.77 2.63 -20.15
C THR A 659 9.20 2.94 -18.76
N ILE A 660 8.43 2.03 -18.15
CA ILE A 660 7.81 2.19 -16.84
C ILE A 660 8.40 1.21 -15.82
N LEU A 661 8.21 -0.12 -16.02
CA LEU A 661 8.55 -1.10 -15.00
C LEU A 661 10.06 -1.28 -14.82
N SER A 662 10.80 -1.40 -15.91
CA SER A 662 12.23 -1.77 -15.83
C SER A 662 13.16 -0.63 -15.43
N VAL A 663 12.68 0.60 -15.47
CA VAL A 663 13.49 1.80 -15.23
C VAL A 663 13.41 2.31 -13.79
N GLY A 664 12.42 1.87 -13.00
CA GLY A 664 12.26 2.28 -11.61
C GLY A 664 12.31 3.78 -11.41
N GLY A 665 12.98 4.23 -10.36
CA GLY A 665 13.22 5.65 -10.04
C GLY A 665 14.42 6.29 -10.76
N SER A 666 15.01 5.61 -11.75
CA SER A 666 16.24 6.08 -12.44
C SER A 666 16.03 7.34 -13.29
N ARG A 667 14.78 7.69 -13.59
CA ARG A 667 14.36 8.92 -14.29
C ARG A 667 13.10 9.49 -13.63
N PRO A 668 12.80 10.78 -13.79
CA PRO A 668 11.52 11.35 -13.38
C PRO A 668 10.33 10.58 -13.99
N ALA A 669 9.30 10.33 -13.19
CA ALA A 669 8.13 9.55 -13.64
C ALA A 669 7.43 10.19 -14.84
N ILE A 670 7.40 11.51 -14.94
CA ILE A 670 6.85 12.23 -16.12
C ILE A 670 7.63 11.90 -17.40
N GLU A 671 8.95 11.74 -17.32
CA GLU A 671 9.77 11.35 -18.47
C GLU A 671 9.51 9.89 -18.87
N ASN A 672 9.31 8.99 -17.90
CA ASN A 672 8.91 7.62 -18.13
C ASN A 672 7.56 7.57 -18.85
N PHE A 673 6.59 8.36 -18.39
CA PHE A 673 5.27 8.47 -19.00
C PHE A 673 5.36 9.00 -20.44
N ARG A 674 6.12 10.09 -20.66
CA ARG A 674 6.34 10.65 -22.01
C ARG A 674 7.04 9.66 -22.94
N ALA A 675 7.99 8.88 -22.43
CA ALA A 675 8.67 7.82 -23.20
C ALA A 675 7.69 6.71 -23.60
N PHE A 676 6.70 6.42 -22.79
CA PHE A 676 5.65 5.44 -23.09
C PHE A 676 4.57 6.00 -24.04
N ARG A 677 3.99 7.17 -23.71
CA ARG A 677 2.82 7.74 -24.41
C ARG A 677 3.16 8.72 -25.53
N GLY A 678 4.39 9.25 -25.57
CA GLY A 678 4.80 10.28 -26.54
C GLY A 678 4.20 11.68 -26.29
N ARG A 679 3.51 11.88 -25.17
CA ARG A 679 2.80 13.12 -24.81
C ARG A 679 2.62 13.28 -23.30
N GLU A 680 2.07 14.43 -22.88
CA GLU A 680 1.64 14.66 -21.50
C GLU A 680 0.42 13.80 -21.12
N PRO A 681 0.25 13.49 -19.80
CA PRO A 681 -0.93 12.80 -19.28
C PRO A 681 -2.23 13.56 -19.58
N GLN A 682 -3.31 12.83 -19.86
CA GLN A 682 -4.64 13.38 -20.11
C GLN A 682 -5.69 12.68 -19.24
N VAL A 683 -6.63 13.46 -18.70
CA VAL A 683 -7.68 12.96 -17.79
C VAL A 683 -8.80 12.22 -18.51
N ASP A 684 -8.89 12.35 -19.83
CA ASP A 684 -10.03 11.84 -20.61
C ASP A 684 -10.22 10.33 -20.52
N ALA A 685 -9.12 9.57 -20.49
CA ALA A 685 -9.17 8.12 -20.31
C ALA A 685 -9.77 7.74 -18.95
N LEU A 686 -9.37 8.40 -17.87
CA LEU A 686 -9.93 8.17 -16.55
C LEU A 686 -11.43 8.46 -16.49
N LEU A 687 -11.87 9.59 -17.03
CA LEU A 687 -13.29 9.95 -17.07
C LEU A 687 -14.11 8.94 -17.85
N ARG A 688 -13.58 8.44 -18.99
CA ARG A 688 -14.22 7.40 -19.80
C ARG A 688 -14.30 6.07 -19.01
N HIS A 689 -13.21 5.63 -18.40
CA HIS A 689 -13.17 4.38 -17.62
C HIS A 689 -14.12 4.43 -16.42
N SER A 690 -14.31 5.60 -15.83
CA SER A 690 -15.21 5.81 -14.69
C SER A 690 -16.67 6.08 -15.11
N GLY A 691 -16.99 6.05 -16.41
CA GLY A 691 -18.33 6.34 -16.92
C GLY A 691 -18.79 7.79 -16.75
N MET A 692 -17.86 8.72 -16.51
CA MET A 692 -18.14 10.14 -16.26
C MET A 692 -17.96 11.01 -17.52
N VAL A 693 -18.35 10.51 -18.68
CA VAL A 693 -18.36 11.24 -19.95
C VAL A 693 -19.77 11.62 -20.34
N GLY A 694 -19.98 12.83 -20.86
CA GLY A 694 -21.22 13.22 -21.53
C GLY A 694 -22.33 13.77 -20.63
N VAL A 695 -22.01 14.64 -19.66
CA VAL A 695 -23.00 15.54 -19.04
C VAL A 695 -22.82 16.95 -19.59
#